data_cb26968a35f017954e1bf82b813869ea
#
_entry.id   cb26968a35f017954e1bf82b813869ea
#
_cell.length_a   1.000
_cell.length_b   1.000
_cell.length_c   1.000
_cell.angle_alpha   90.00
_cell.angle_beta   90.00
_cell.angle_gamma   90.00
#
_symmetry.space_group_name_H-M   'P 1'
#
loop_
_entity.id
_entity.type
_entity.pdbx_description
1 polymer ?
#
loop_
_entity_poly.entity_id
_entity_poly.type
_entity_poly.pdbx_seq_one_letter_code
_entity_poly.pdbx_strand_id
1 'polypeptide(L)'
;MPKLRFAVCVFFLVFSSAAFADGPADNQAGSVRPVPPPGVMITAEERAQLETDLKLLNQVIAQLRSSKNVHVRDYLPDVEIFSRAVDLALAEDGFFDPKDAQRAKDVLQEGIKRAKGLESGSMYWLNSFVLNSKGDVQRNVNVVRGFRSKLDGTVQPYGIVNRSEKDAKDVRADIWCRGRSEKGLELQFIAKQMSNSDPLPAPGVIMIHPFGRYCNANKLAGEVDTLEALEHAIQEYPINPKRVAIRGFSMGGAAAWHLAVHYPDRWFAANPGAGFSETPLFLKVFQSEDLKPTWYEQKLWQMYDCPIWARNLRVLPTIAYSGEIDKQKQAADVMADACWNLPVNERFELTHIIAPRTAHKVDPTARIEIEKRLATLDRIRTDDVPQNISFTTTTLKYNRSHWVTIHAMDEHWKPATVIANADPKSDAVVIRTENVSELSIDFAADQLPNIMAASILPYQANQADWRDKSSNLFFASRRSDRTWGVRLRRNGDTWEQVSPIEPASKAIVKKHGLQGPIDDALMGPFMFVKPSTSGRHPDVDKWVDSEFNRAVREWHRQMRGDVRIKSSEELKPEDIENYHLILWGDPMSNPTLAKIADKLPIQWTGEHVVVGDRKFSSKSHAPVLIYPNPLNPDRYVVLNSGFTYREYDYLNNARQVPKLPDWAIVDLTTPPDSRWPGKIADADFFGEKWELKPAK
;
A
#
# COMPACT_ATOMS: atom_id res chain seq x y z
N MET A 1 -40.80 46.75 50.40
CA MET A 1 -40.14 45.44 50.23
C MET A 1 -40.33 45.00 48.81
N PRO A 2 -39.30 45.06 47.93
CA PRO A 2 -39.42 44.56 46.58
C PRO A 2 -39.00 43.08 46.48
N LYS A 3 -39.79 42.28 45.75
CA LYS A 3 -39.60 40.86 45.51
C LYS A 3 -38.51 40.66 44.52
N LEU A 4 -37.42 40.02 44.94
CA LEU A 4 -36.33 39.57 44.07
C LEU A 4 -36.79 38.34 43.28
N ARG A 5 -36.85 38.42 41.92
CA ARG A 5 -37.07 37.28 41.04
C ARG A 5 -35.70 36.73 40.62
N PHE A 6 -35.35 35.54 41.09
CA PHE A 6 -34.21 34.77 40.58
C PHE A 6 -34.58 34.18 39.21
N ALA A 7 -33.91 34.61 38.16
CA ALA A 7 -33.92 33.93 36.86
C ALA A 7 -32.86 32.84 36.89
N VAL A 8 -33.28 31.58 36.84
CA VAL A 8 -32.37 30.43 36.65
C VAL A 8 -32.07 30.32 35.15
N CYS A 9 -30.90 30.76 34.73
CA CYS A 9 -30.39 30.44 33.40
C CYS A 9 -29.89 29.00 33.38
N VAL A 10 -30.65 28.11 32.76
CA VAL A 10 -30.20 26.77 32.44
C VAL A 10 -29.29 26.87 31.21
N PHE A 11 -27.99 26.79 31.44
CA PHE A 11 -27.01 26.60 30.36
C PHE A 11 -27.15 25.16 29.85
N PHE A 12 -27.78 24.98 28.68
CA PHE A 12 -27.62 23.75 27.90
C PHE A 12 -26.20 23.73 27.33
N LEU A 13 -25.30 22.99 27.97
CA LEU A 13 -24.05 22.55 27.39
C LEU A 13 -24.42 21.56 26.28
N VAL A 14 -24.49 22.08 25.06
CA VAL A 14 -24.46 21.23 23.87
C VAL A 14 -23.07 20.64 23.79
N PHE A 15 -22.89 19.45 24.33
CA PHE A 15 -21.75 18.60 23.97
C PHE A 15 -21.94 18.27 22.51
N SER A 16 -21.27 19.01 21.62
CA SER A 16 -20.98 18.51 20.29
C SER A 16 -20.09 17.29 20.49
N SER A 17 -20.69 16.11 20.47
CA SER A 17 -19.97 14.86 20.29
C SER A 17 -19.27 14.94 18.91
N ALA A 18 -18.05 15.44 18.88
CA ALA A 18 -17.16 15.09 17.81
C ALA A 18 -17.14 13.55 17.79
N ALA A 19 -17.81 12.96 16.82
CA ALA A 19 -17.75 11.53 16.61
C ALA A 19 -16.28 11.21 16.31
N PHE A 20 -15.56 10.76 17.33
CA PHE A 20 -14.25 10.17 17.14
C PHE A 20 -14.47 8.96 16.23
N ALA A 21 -13.86 8.97 15.06
CA ALA A 21 -13.99 7.92 14.06
C ALA A 21 -13.42 6.57 14.54
N ASP A 22 -12.76 6.52 15.70
CA ASP A 22 -12.21 5.32 16.33
C ASP A 22 -12.38 5.44 17.85
N GLY A 23 -12.86 4.39 18.53
CA GLY A 23 -13.01 4.39 19.96
C GLY A 23 -13.46 3.03 20.51
N PRO A 24 -13.57 2.86 21.85
CA PRO A 24 -13.93 1.56 22.47
C PRO A 24 -15.28 0.99 22.01
N ALA A 25 -16.19 1.82 21.49
CA ALA A 25 -17.44 1.38 20.88
C ALA A 25 -17.22 0.51 19.62
N ASP A 26 -16.11 0.72 18.93
CA ASP A 26 -15.73 -0.04 17.74
C ASP A 26 -14.98 -1.37 18.05
N ASN A 27 -14.94 -1.80 19.33
CA ASN A 27 -14.32 -3.07 19.74
C ASN A 27 -15.29 -4.27 19.75
N GLN A 28 -16.48 -4.15 19.18
CA GLN A 28 -17.53 -5.17 19.22
C GLN A 28 -17.74 -5.78 17.83
N ALA A 29 -17.14 -6.93 17.56
CA ALA A 29 -17.26 -7.63 16.29
C ALA A 29 -18.71 -8.06 15.94
N GLY A 30 -19.57 -8.25 16.94
CA GLY A 30 -20.98 -8.59 16.73
C GLY A 30 -21.87 -7.40 16.35
N SER A 31 -21.36 -6.17 16.38
CA SER A 31 -22.12 -4.94 16.11
C SER A 31 -21.27 -3.95 15.30
N VAL A 32 -20.92 -4.34 14.09
CA VAL A 32 -20.08 -3.52 13.20
C VAL A 32 -20.93 -2.50 12.46
N ARG A 33 -20.60 -1.21 12.66
CA ARG A 33 -21.23 -0.12 11.90
C ARG A 33 -20.69 -0.10 10.45
N PRO A 34 -21.48 0.39 9.47
CA PRO A 34 -21.02 0.49 8.09
C PRO A 34 -19.89 1.54 7.92
N VAL A 35 -18.91 1.20 7.09
CA VAL A 35 -17.85 2.12 6.61
C VAL A 35 -17.81 2.00 5.09
N PRO A 36 -18.09 3.08 4.31
CA PRO A 36 -18.53 4.40 4.76
C PRO A 36 -19.88 4.38 5.49
N PRO A 37 -20.18 5.43 6.30
CA PRO A 37 -21.48 5.57 6.92
C PRO A 37 -22.57 5.84 5.88
N PRO A 38 -23.86 5.66 6.21
CA PRO A 38 -24.94 6.04 5.30
C PRO A 38 -24.88 7.51 4.91
N GLY A 39 -25.15 7.78 3.62
CA GLY A 39 -25.24 9.14 3.10
C GLY A 39 -26.53 9.87 3.49
N VAL A 40 -26.59 11.15 3.11
CA VAL A 40 -27.80 11.97 3.20
C VAL A 40 -28.53 11.96 1.87
N MET A 41 -29.85 12.05 1.91
CA MET A 41 -30.66 12.14 0.70
C MET A 41 -30.47 13.50 0.03
N ILE A 42 -30.27 13.51 -1.25
CA ILE A 42 -30.38 14.70 -2.11
C ILE A 42 -31.79 14.76 -2.71
N THR A 43 -32.23 15.93 -3.15
CA THR A 43 -33.57 16.07 -3.75
C THR A 43 -33.69 15.30 -5.07
N ALA A 44 -34.93 14.96 -5.46
CA ALA A 44 -35.18 14.27 -6.73
C ALA A 44 -34.72 15.14 -7.94
N GLU A 45 -34.89 16.45 -7.85
CA GLU A 45 -34.47 17.41 -8.84
C GLU A 45 -32.94 17.46 -8.98
N GLU A 46 -32.21 17.48 -7.84
CA GLU A 46 -30.75 17.45 -7.85
C GLU A 46 -30.24 16.15 -8.45
N ARG A 47 -30.83 15.01 -8.07
CA ARG A 47 -30.46 13.67 -8.63
C ARG A 47 -30.69 13.64 -10.12
N ALA A 48 -31.85 14.05 -10.63
CA ALA A 48 -32.18 14.04 -12.06
C ALA A 48 -31.24 14.95 -12.86
N GLN A 49 -30.87 16.09 -12.30
CA GLN A 49 -29.91 16.99 -12.96
C GLN A 49 -28.51 16.35 -13.02
N LEU A 50 -28.02 15.74 -11.92
CA LEU A 50 -26.71 15.08 -11.88
C LEU A 50 -26.66 13.87 -12.85
N GLU A 51 -27.74 13.08 -12.92
CA GLU A 51 -27.85 11.95 -13.87
C GLU A 51 -27.81 12.42 -15.32
N THR A 52 -28.46 13.57 -15.62
CA THR A 52 -28.44 14.18 -16.95
C THR A 52 -27.05 14.64 -17.35
N ASP A 53 -26.36 15.39 -16.48
CA ASP A 53 -25.02 15.90 -16.72
C ASP A 53 -23.98 14.77 -16.80
N LEU A 54 -24.12 13.72 -15.94
CA LEU A 54 -23.29 12.53 -16.00
C LEU A 54 -23.45 11.78 -17.33
N LYS A 55 -24.68 11.61 -17.79
CA LYS A 55 -24.97 10.98 -19.09
C LYS A 55 -24.31 11.73 -20.24
N LEU A 56 -24.36 13.08 -20.22
CA LEU A 56 -23.69 13.92 -21.22
C LEU A 56 -22.17 13.69 -21.19
N LEU A 57 -21.56 13.73 -20.00
CA LEU A 57 -20.12 13.49 -19.86
C LEU A 57 -19.72 12.09 -20.34
N ASN A 58 -20.51 11.06 -20.00
CA ASN A 58 -20.26 9.68 -20.42
C ASN A 58 -20.36 9.50 -21.95
N GLN A 59 -21.24 10.21 -22.62
CA GLN A 59 -21.33 10.20 -24.09
C GLN A 59 -20.04 10.74 -24.73
N VAL A 60 -19.52 11.85 -24.21
CA VAL A 60 -18.26 12.42 -24.71
C VAL A 60 -17.07 11.49 -24.39
N ILE A 61 -17.00 10.93 -23.19
CA ILE A 61 -15.96 9.95 -22.83
C ILE A 61 -15.97 8.75 -23.77
N ALA A 62 -17.16 8.22 -24.14
CA ALA A 62 -17.29 7.09 -25.06
C ALA A 62 -16.72 7.42 -26.44
N GLN A 63 -16.94 8.64 -26.94
CA GLN A 63 -16.35 9.12 -28.18
C GLN A 63 -14.82 9.25 -28.08
N LEU A 64 -14.32 9.84 -27.00
CA LEU A 64 -12.88 10.02 -26.76
C LEU A 64 -12.15 8.65 -26.64
N ARG A 65 -12.76 7.63 -26.04
CA ARG A 65 -12.21 6.25 -25.96
C ARG A 65 -11.97 5.64 -27.34
N SER A 66 -12.76 5.99 -28.33
CA SER A 66 -12.62 5.52 -29.72
C SER A 66 -11.57 6.29 -30.52
N SER A 67 -10.99 7.34 -29.96
CA SER A 67 -9.99 8.19 -30.62
C SER A 67 -8.71 7.42 -30.91
N LYS A 68 -8.17 7.60 -32.11
CA LYS A 68 -6.85 7.10 -32.51
C LYS A 68 -5.69 8.00 -32.05
N ASN A 69 -5.99 9.20 -31.57
CA ASN A 69 -5.00 10.14 -31.07
C ASN A 69 -4.42 9.64 -29.72
N VAL A 70 -3.11 9.44 -29.67
CA VAL A 70 -2.39 8.95 -28.48
C VAL A 70 -2.59 9.94 -27.31
N HIS A 71 -2.47 11.24 -27.54
CA HIS A 71 -2.66 12.24 -26.49
C HIS A 71 -4.07 12.21 -25.87
N VAL A 72 -5.11 11.92 -26.66
CA VAL A 72 -6.45 11.76 -26.13
C VAL A 72 -6.50 10.56 -25.17
N ARG A 73 -5.88 9.45 -25.55
CA ARG A 73 -5.87 8.22 -24.71
C ARG A 73 -5.06 8.41 -23.43
N ASP A 74 -3.93 9.09 -23.50
CA ASP A 74 -3.03 9.31 -22.36
C ASP A 74 -3.67 10.21 -21.29
N TYR A 75 -4.43 11.24 -21.71
CA TYR A 75 -5.08 12.19 -20.80
C TYR A 75 -6.57 11.91 -20.53
N LEU A 76 -7.13 10.86 -21.12
CA LEU A 76 -8.52 10.46 -20.87
C LEU A 76 -8.81 10.15 -19.39
N PRO A 77 -7.90 9.53 -18.60
CA PRO A 77 -8.10 9.35 -17.18
C PRO A 77 -8.35 10.64 -16.40
N ASP A 78 -7.77 11.77 -16.83
CA ASP A 78 -8.02 13.11 -16.24
C ASP A 78 -9.46 13.62 -16.44
N VAL A 79 -10.22 12.98 -17.31
CA VAL A 79 -11.66 13.23 -17.54
C VAL A 79 -12.50 12.16 -16.85
N GLU A 80 -12.12 10.91 -16.99
CA GLU A 80 -12.88 9.76 -16.48
C GLU A 80 -13.06 9.78 -14.96
N ILE A 81 -12.08 10.33 -14.20
CA ILE A 81 -12.18 10.45 -12.73
C ILE A 81 -13.39 11.27 -12.27
N PHE A 82 -13.80 12.30 -13.03
CA PHE A 82 -14.94 13.15 -12.69
C PHE A 82 -16.27 12.42 -12.90
N SER A 83 -16.38 11.70 -14.00
CA SER A 83 -17.53 10.82 -14.28
C SER A 83 -17.66 9.75 -13.21
N ARG A 84 -16.57 8.98 -12.95
CA ARG A 84 -16.55 7.92 -11.98
C ARG A 84 -16.93 8.40 -10.57
N ALA A 85 -16.41 9.54 -10.14
CA ALA A 85 -16.70 10.09 -8.82
C ALA A 85 -18.18 10.37 -8.57
N VAL A 86 -18.88 10.90 -9.56
CA VAL A 86 -20.32 11.22 -9.44
C VAL A 86 -21.18 9.99 -9.69
N ASP A 87 -20.78 9.12 -10.61
CA ASP A 87 -21.46 7.83 -10.86
C ASP A 87 -21.50 6.99 -9.56
N LEU A 88 -20.37 6.83 -8.89
CA LEU A 88 -20.28 6.12 -7.62
C LEU A 88 -21.08 6.81 -6.50
N ALA A 89 -21.04 8.14 -6.42
CA ALA A 89 -21.80 8.89 -5.43
C ALA A 89 -23.31 8.72 -5.61
N LEU A 90 -23.80 8.68 -6.84
CA LEU A 90 -25.20 8.42 -7.17
C LEU A 90 -25.62 6.95 -6.92
N ALA A 91 -24.74 6.00 -7.25
CA ALA A 91 -25.02 4.59 -7.11
C ALA A 91 -25.01 4.09 -5.65
N GLU A 92 -24.17 4.71 -4.79
CA GLU A 92 -23.95 4.31 -3.40
C GLU A 92 -24.54 5.28 -2.39
N ASP A 93 -25.32 6.29 -2.82
CA ASP A 93 -25.77 7.41 -1.98
C ASP A 93 -24.63 8.08 -1.19
N GLY A 94 -23.50 8.29 -1.87
CA GLY A 94 -22.24 8.80 -1.32
C GLY A 94 -22.23 10.32 -1.10
N PHE A 95 -23.34 10.91 -0.68
CA PHE A 95 -23.48 12.33 -0.30
C PHE A 95 -23.55 12.41 1.22
N PHE A 96 -22.62 13.11 1.86
CA PHE A 96 -22.48 13.14 3.34
C PHE A 96 -22.69 14.53 3.93
N ASP A 97 -22.86 15.54 3.10
CA ASP A 97 -23.07 16.94 3.45
C ASP A 97 -24.10 17.52 2.47
N PRO A 98 -25.02 18.43 2.90
CA PRO A 98 -25.96 19.09 2.00
C PRO A 98 -25.30 19.82 0.81
N LYS A 99 -24.01 20.19 0.94
CA LYS A 99 -23.22 20.81 -0.14
C LYS A 99 -22.70 19.81 -1.16
N ASP A 100 -22.81 18.51 -0.92
CA ASP A 100 -22.23 17.52 -1.83
C ASP A 100 -22.96 17.45 -3.16
N ALA A 101 -24.27 17.78 -3.22
CA ALA A 101 -24.99 17.93 -4.48
C ALA A 101 -24.39 19.05 -5.36
N GLN A 102 -24.05 20.19 -4.75
CA GLN A 102 -23.40 21.27 -5.48
C GLN A 102 -21.95 20.89 -5.87
N ARG A 103 -21.19 20.23 -4.98
CA ARG A 103 -19.87 19.72 -5.30
C ARG A 103 -19.89 18.74 -6.48
N ALA A 104 -20.91 17.87 -6.55
CA ALA A 104 -21.10 16.95 -7.67
C ALA A 104 -21.36 17.68 -8.99
N LYS A 105 -22.16 18.76 -8.98
CA LYS A 105 -22.35 19.61 -10.15
C LYS A 105 -21.03 20.26 -10.61
N ASP A 106 -20.27 20.83 -9.68
CA ASP A 106 -18.98 21.45 -9.97
C ASP A 106 -17.97 20.43 -10.55
N VAL A 107 -17.94 19.20 -9.99
CA VAL A 107 -17.12 18.09 -10.48
C VAL A 107 -17.51 17.69 -11.89
N LEU A 108 -18.80 17.54 -12.21
CA LEU A 108 -19.27 17.22 -13.56
C LEU A 108 -18.97 18.34 -14.55
N GLN A 109 -19.14 19.60 -14.16
CA GLN A 109 -18.83 20.75 -15.01
C GLN A 109 -17.35 20.79 -15.38
N GLU A 110 -16.45 20.54 -14.43
CA GLU A 110 -15.02 20.43 -14.72
C GLU A 110 -14.72 19.24 -15.64
N GLY A 111 -15.36 18.07 -15.42
CA GLY A 111 -15.25 16.90 -16.29
C GLY A 111 -15.68 17.20 -17.73
N ILE A 112 -16.83 17.84 -17.92
CA ILE A 112 -17.34 18.25 -19.25
C ILE A 112 -16.39 19.26 -19.92
N LYS A 113 -15.89 20.22 -19.15
CA LYS A 113 -14.93 21.21 -19.65
C LYS A 113 -13.63 20.56 -20.11
N ARG A 114 -13.09 19.61 -19.35
CA ARG A 114 -11.89 18.86 -19.74
C ARG A 114 -12.13 17.94 -20.93
N ALA A 115 -13.28 17.29 -21.01
CA ALA A 115 -13.66 16.45 -22.14
C ALA A 115 -13.65 17.25 -23.45
N LYS A 116 -14.28 18.44 -23.47
CA LYS A 116 -14.26 19.38 -24.61
C LYS A 116 -12.85 19.89 -24.92
N GLY A 117 -12.06 20.17 -23.87
CA GLY A 117 -10.67 20.55 -24.02
C GLY A 117 -9.84 19.46 -24.70
N LEU A 118 -10.00 18.24 -24.27
CA LEU A 118 -9.30 17.09 -24.82
C LEU A 118 -9.69 16.81 -26.28
N GLU A 119 -10.97 16.96 -26.62
CA GLU A 119 -11.48 16.86 -27.99
C GLU A 119 -10.86 17.91 -28.91
N SER A 120 -10.72 19.16 -28.45
CA SER A 120 -10.13 20.28 -29.21
C SER A 120 -8.59 20.33 -29.12
N GLY A 121 -7.94 19.46 -28.37
CA GLY A 121 -6.48 19.48 -28.15
C GLY A 121 -6.02 20.53 -27.12
N SER A 122 -6.94 21.13 -26.35
CA SER A 122 -6.66 22.15 -25.34
C SER A 122 -6.69 21.55 -23.93
N MET A 123 -5.55 21.12 -23.44
CA MET A 123 -5.39 20.54 -22.09
C MET A 123 -4.97 21.63 -21.09
N TYR A 124 -5.84 22.61 -20.87
CA TYR A 124 -5.57 23.79 -20.04
C TYR A 124 -5.17 23.46 -18.60
N TRP A 125 -5.63 22.31 -18.06
CA TRP A 125 -5.29 21.89 -16.70
C TRP A 125 -3.83 21.45 -16.52
N LEU A 126 -3.11 21.19 -17.62
CA LEU A 126 -1.68 20.91 -17.61
C LEU A 126 -0.84 22.18 -17.56
N ASN A 127 -1.43 23.34 -17.89
CA ASN A 127 -0.72 24.60 -17.90
C ASN A 127 -0.47 25.10 -16.46
N SER A 128 0.76 25.48 -16.16
CA SER A 128 1.11 26.08 -14.87
C SER A 128 0.48 27.45 -14.65
N PHE A 129 -0.02 28.09 -15.71
CA PHE A 129 -0.67 29.38 -15.69
C PHE A 129 -1.97 29.35 -16.51
N VAL A 130 -3.03 29.91 -15.95
CA VAL A 130 -4.35 29.99 -16.57
C VAL A 130 -4.86 31.43 -16.48
N LEU A 131 -5.79 31.81 -17.35
CA LEU A 131 -6.52 33.08 -17.24
C LEU A 131 -7.65 32.90 -16.22
N ASN A 132 -7.78 33.85 -15.29
CA ASN A 132 -8.93 33.91 -14.41
C ASN A 132 -10.17 34.47 -15.16
N SER A 133 -11.32 34.55 -14.50
CA SER A 133 -12.56 35.05 -15.09
C SER A 133 -12.51 36.54 -15.52
N LYS A 134 -11.49 37.28 -15.06
CA LYS A 134 -11.25 38.70 -15.43
C LYS A 134 -10.20 38.84 -16.53
N GLY A 135 -9.63 37.73 -17.02
CA GLY A 135 -8.58 37.73 -18.03
C GLY A 135 -7.16 37.92 -17.48
N ASP A 136 -6.98 37.96 -16.14
CA ASP A 136 -5.65 38.06 -15.56
C ASP A 136 -4.96 36.70 -15.56
N VAL A 137 -3.66 36.67 -15.82
CA VAL A 137 -2.83 35.46 -15.72
C VAL A 137 -2.63 35.10 -14.25
N GLN A 138 -3.13 33.96 -13.87
CA GLN A 138 -2.88 33.40 -12.52
C GLN A 138 -2.23 32.04 -12.62
N ARG A 139 -1.52 31.66 -11.55
CA ARG A 139 -0.89 30.35 -11.46
C ARG A 139 -1.96 29.27 -11.22
N ASN A 140 -1.90 28.18 -12.00
CA ASN A 140 -2.69 26.99 -11.77
C ASN A 140 -2.00 26.14 -10.70
N VAL A 141 -2.31 26.40 -9.42
CA VAL A 141 -1.63 25.78 -8.30
C VAL A 141 -2.22 24.39 -7.99
N ASN A 142 -3.55 24.26 -8.02
CA ASN A 142 -4.26 23.04 -7.65
C ASN A 142 -4.80 22.35 -8.90
N VAL A 143 -4.38 21.11 -9.12
CA VAL A 143 -4.85 20.29 -10.25
C VAL A 143 -5.20 18.91 -9.74
N VAL A 144 -6.38 18.41 -10.10
CA VAL A 144 -6.72 17.00 -9.93
C VAL A 144 -6.32 16.25 -11.20
N ARG A 145 -5.60 15.17 -11.05
CA ARG A 145 -5.16 14.30 -12.14
C ARG A 145 -5.76 12.91 -11.98
N GLY A 146 -5.81 12.19 -13.07
CA GLY A 146 -6.25 10.80 -13.11
C GLY A 146 -5.20 9.89 -13.73
N PHE A 147 -5.10 8.68 -13.25
CA PHE A 147 -4.33 7.60 -13.87
C PHE A 147 -5.14 6.32 -13.88
N ARG A 148 -4.74 5.37 -14.72
CA ARG A 148 -5.36 4.04 -14.78
C ARG A 148 -4.51 3.06 -14.00
N SER A 149 -5.06 2.52 -12.92
CA SER A 149 -4.35 1.57 -12.08
C SER A 149 -4.14 0.22 -12.80
N LYS A 150 -2.96 -0.34 -12.63
CA LYS A 150 -2.61 -1.67 -13.14
C LYS A 150 -3.33 -2.79 -12.39
N LEU A 151 -3.70 -2.56 -11.12
CA LEU A 151 -4.35 -3.58 -10.28
C LEU A 151 -5.64 -4.12 -10.91
N ASP A 152 -6.55 -3.21 -11.22
CA ASP A 152 -7.92 -3.54 -11.65
C ASP A 152 -8.39 -2.78 -12.88
N GLY A 153 -7.57 -1.88 -13.43
CA GLY A 153 -7.88 -1.07 -14.61
C GLY A 153 -8.77 0.12 -14.35
N THR A 154 -9.16 0.39 -13.10
CA THR A 154 -9.95 1.55 -12.74
C THR A 154 -9.16 2.85 -12.80
N VAL A 155 -9.84 3.96 -13.09
CA VAL A 155 -9.24 5.28 -13.00
C VAL A 155 -9.23 5.73 -11.55
N GLN A 156 -8.08 6.24 -11.09
CA GLN A 156 -7.87 6.70 -9.73
C GLN A 156 -7.42 8.16 -9.72
N PRO A 157 -7.99 9.00 -8.84
CA PRO A 157 -7.62 10.40 -8.77
C PRO A 157 -6.42 10.64 -7.85
N TYR A 158 -5.66 11.69 -8.13
CA TYR A 158 -4.71 12.28 -7.19
C TYR A 158 -4.68 13.81 -7.35
N GLY A 159 -4.32 14.52 -6.28
CA GLY A 159 -4.17 15.96 -6.31
C GLY A 159 -2.72 16.38 -6.54
N ILE A 160 -2.52 17.48 -7.27
CA ILE A 160 -1.24 18.17 -7.41
C ILE A 160 -1.38 19.59 -6.88
N VAL A 161 -0.44 19.99 -6.02
CA VAL A 161 -0.25 21.40 -5.67
C VAL A 161 1.14 21.81 -6.14
N ASN A 162 1.18 22.52 -7.27
CA ASN A 162 2.43 22.90 -7.91
C ASN A 162 2.83 24.33 -7.54
N ARG A 163 3.92 24.47 -6.76
CA ARG A 163 4.55 25.76 -6.42
C ARG A 163 5.97 25.91 -6.97
N SER A 164 6.36 25.06 -7.93
CA SER A 164 7.63 25.19 -8.63
C SER A 164 7.65 26.47 -9.48
N GLU A 165 8.81 27.01 -9.78
CA GLU A 165 8.96 28.13 -10.70
C GLU A 165 8.61 27.71 -12.15
N LYS A 166 8.36 28.70 -12.99
CA LYS A 166 8.17 28.45 -14.43
C LYS A 166 9.48 27.89 -15.00
N ASP A 167 9.36 26.88 -15.85
CA ASP A 167 10.49 26.21 -16.51
C ASP A 167 11.51 25.56 -15.56
N ALA A 168 11.15 25.38 -14.27
CA ALA A 168 11.97 24.67 -13.30
C ALA A 168 12.21 23.22 -13.75
N LYS A 169 13.43 22.75 -13.52
CA LYS A 169 13.86 21.35 -13.71
C LYS A 169 14.28 20.78 -12.36
N ASP A 170 14.33 19.47 -12.26
CA ASP A 170 14.79 18.76 -11.06
C ASP A 170 14.06 19.21 -9.78
N VAL A 171 12.73 19.32 -9.86
CA VAL A 171 11.90 19.85 -8.78
C VAL A 171 11.75 18.80 -7.68
N ARG A 172 11.86 19.23 -6.43
CA ARG A 172 11.48 18.42 -5.26
C ARG A 172 9.98 18.16 -5.28
N ALA A 173 9.58 16.93 -4.93
CA ALA A 173 8.20 16.59 -4.66
C ALA A 173 8.01 16.04 -3.23
N ASP A 174 6.86 16.36 -2.64
CA ASP A 174 6.43 15.79 -1.36
C ASP A 174 5.14 15.00 -1.58
N ILE A 175 5.10 13.73 -1.23
CA ILE A 175 3.87 12.98 -1.12
C ILE A 175 3.24 13.29 0.22
N TRP A 176 1.97 13.70 0.22
CA TRP A 176 1.21 13.93 1.44
C TRP A 176 0.07 12.92 1.55
N CYS A 177 0.27 11.91 2.38
CA CYS A 177 -0.76 10.94 2.73
C CYS A 177 -1.80 11.58 3.65
N ARG A 178 -3.09 11.39 3.32
CA ARG A 178 -4.21 12.04 4.01
C ARG A 178 -4.56 11.38 5.35
N GLY A 179 -5.16 12.15 6.25
CA GLY A 179 -5.75 11.63 7.48
C GLY A 179 -7.03 10.81 7.23
N ARG A 180 -7.53 10.11 8.25
CA ARG A 180 -8.74 9.28 8.19
C ARG A 180 -9.96 10.14 7.87
N SER A 181 -10.75 9.70 6.91
CA SER A 181 -12.04 10.29 6.58
C SER A 181 -12.96 9.23 5.98
N GLU A 182 -13.88 8.69 6.79
CA GLU A 182 -14.85 7.69 6.35
C GLU A 182 -15.86 8.23 5.31
N LYS A 183 -16.03 9.56 5.27
CA LYS A 183 -16.85 10.30 4.31
C LYS A 183 -16.05 10.85 3.12
N GLY A 184 -14.76 10.50 3.02
CA GLY A 184 -13.85 11.05 2.02
C GLY A 184 -13.73 10.16 0.79
N LEU A 185 -14.84 9.89 0.10
CA LEU A 185 -14.86 9.16 -1.17
C LEU A 185 -14.36 10.02 -2.33
N GLU A 186 -14.40 9.51 -3.55
CA GLU A 186 -13.88 10.18 -4.75
C GLU A 186 -14.46 11.58 -4.94
N LEU A 187 -15.78 11.73 -4.79
CA LEU A 187 -16.46 13.02 -4.94
C LEU A 187 -15.91 14.07 -3.98
N GLN A 188 -15.85 13.75 -2.68
CA GLN A 188 -15.38 14.68 -1.66
C GLN A 188 -13.88 14.94 -1.79
N PHE A 189 -13.10 13.91 -2.18
CA PHE A 189 -11.67 14.05 -2.43
C PHE A 189 -11.40 14.98 -3.61
N ILE A 190 -12.01 14.75 -4.77
CA ILE A 190 -11.84 15.56 -5.98
C ILE A 190 -12.27 16.99 -5.72
N ALA A 191 -13.47 17.20 -5.15
CA ALA A 191 -13.98 18.52 -4.83
C ALA A 191 -13.05 19.31 -3.89
N LYS A 192 -12.46 18.62 -2.88
CA LYS A 192 -11.46 19.22 -2.00
C LYS A 192 -10.20 19.62 -2.77
N GLN A 193 -9.67 18.72 -3.61
CA GLN A 193 -8.44 19.00 -4.37
C GLN A 193 -8.63 20.11 -5.42
N MET A 194 -9.84 20.26 -5.97
CA MET A 194 -10.17 21.37 -6.89
C MET A 194 -10.21 22.73 -6.18
N SER A 195 -10.67 22.79 -4.94
CA SER A 195 -10.95 24.05 -4.24
C SER A 195 -9.77 24.54 -3.39
N ASN A 196 -9.22 23.69 -2.55
CA ASN A 196 -8.16 24.06 -1.61
C ASN A 196 -7.45 22.80 -1.11
N SER A 197 -6.23 22.60 -1.55
CA SER A 197 -5.39 21.50 -1.08
C SER A 197 -4.59 21.96 0.14
N ASP A 198 -4.93 21.45 1.30
CA ASP A 198 -4.17 21.63 2.54
C ASP A 198 -3.50 20.28 2.92
N PRO A 199 -2.21 20.28 3.27
CA PRO A 199 -1.32 21.42 3.41
C PRO A 199 -0.75 21.93 2.06
N LEU A 200 -0.45 23.24 2.02
CA LEU A 200 0.30 23.81 0.90
C LEU A 200 1.80 23.47 1.04
N PRO A 201 2.47 23.07 -0.04
CA PRO A 201 3.91 22.85 -0.04
C PRO A 201 4.69 24.16 0.15
N ALA A 202 5.99 24.05 0.47
CA ALA A 202 6.93 25.16 0.43
C ALA A 202 7.02 25.72 -1.00
N PRO A 203 7.43 27.00 -1.18
CA PRO A 203 7.76 27.53 -2.50
C PRO A 203 8.82 26.68 -3.21
N GLY A 204 8.65 26.45 -4.50
CA GLY A 204 9.56 25.61 -5.29
C GLY A 204 9.31 24.11 -5.23
N VAL A 205 8.29 23.66 -4.49
CA VAL A 205 7.97 22.24 -4.28
C VAL A 205 6.66 21.87 -4.96
N ILE A 206 6.57 20.65 -5.48
CA ILE A 206 5.33 20.02 -5.94
C ILE A 206 4.85 19.08 -4.84
N MET A 207 3.58 19.22 -4.40
CA MET A 207 2.97 18.27 -3.48
C MET A 207 1.99 17.36 -4.22
N ILE A 208 2.11 16.07 -3.96
CA ILE A 208 1.27 15.02 -4.52
C ILE A 208 0.36 14.52 -3.40
N HIS A 209 -0.94 14.56 -3.61
CA HIS A 209 -1.96 14.02 -2.70
C HIS A 209 -2.55 12.75 -3.31
N PRO A 210 -2.05 11.54 -3.01
CA PRO A 210 -2.66 10.31 -3.49
C PRO A 210 -4.04 10.13 -2.85
N PHE A 211 -4.98 9.55 -3.59
CA PHE A 211 -6.27 9.13 -3.03
C PHE A 211 -6.08 7.96 -2.07
N GLY A 212 -5.12 7.07 -2.36
CA GLY A 212 -4.75 5.94 -1.51
C GLY A 212 -5.87 4.91 -1.41
N ARG A 213 -6.78 4.87 -2.38
CA ARG A 213 -7.92 3.96 -2.38
C ARG A 213 -8.75 4.00 -1.11
N TYR A 214 -9.14 5.21 -0.66
CA TYR A 214 -10.05 5.45 0.44
C TYR A 214 -9.40 5.39 1.84
N CYS A 215 -9.96 4.64 2.81
CA CYS A 215 -9.68 4.76 4.25
C CYS A 215 -8.92 3.54 4.77
N ASN A 216 -7.68 3.31 4.30
CA ASN A 216 -6.89 2.10 4.55
C ASN A 216 -5.45 2.37 5.00
N ALA A 217 -5.11 3.60 5.40
CA ALA A 217 -3.75 4.04 5.75
C ALA A 217 -2.72 3.77 4.65
N ASN A 218 -3.12 3.86 3.38
CA ASN A 218 -2.31 3.54 2.21
C ASN A 218 -1.65 2.15 2.31
N LYS A 219 -2.39 1.15 2.80
CA LYS A 219 -1.98 -0.25 2.86
C LYS A 219 -2.53 -1.04 1.66
N LEU A 220 -1.90 -2.15 1.30
CA LEU A 220 -2.31 -3.05 0.20
C LEU A 220 -2.54 -2.27 -1.11
N ALA A 221 -3.75 -2.30 -1.67
CA ALA A 221 -4.07 -1.54 -2.89
C ALA A 221 -3.82 -0.02 -2.74
N GLY A 222 -3.94 0.54 -1.53
CA GLY A 222 -3.64 1.94 -1.24
C GLY A 222 -2.15 2.27 -1.31
N GLU A 223 -1.28 1.31 -0.98
CA GLU A 223 0.17 1.41 -1.16
C GLU A 223 0.53 1.47 -2.65
N VAL A 224 -0.03 0.54 -3.44
CA VAL A 224 0.17 0.52 -4.88
C VAL A 224 -0.33 1.80 -5.54
N ASP A 225 -1.53 2.27 -5.16
CA ASP A 225 -2.11 3.52 -5.65
C ASP A 225 -1.21 4.74 -5.39
N THR A 226 -0.59 4.80 -4.20
CA THR A 226 0.34 5.88 -3.85
C THR A 226 1.58 5.88 -4.73
N LEU A 227 2.14 4.70 -5.01
CA LEU A 227 3.31 4.55 -5.87
C LEU A 227 2.97 4.79 -7.34
N GLU A 228 1.81 4.32 -7.83
CA GLU A 228 1.33 4.59 -9.19
C GLU A 228 1.08 6.10 -9.41
N ALA A 229 0.48 6.79 -8.42
CA ALA A 229 0.29 8.24 -8.47
C ALA A 229 1.63 8.99 -8.54
N LEU A 230 2.64 8.57 -7.77
CA LEU A 230 3.99 9.12 -7.82
C LEU A 230 4.64 8.89 -9.20
N GLU A 231 4.58 7.66 -9.71
CA GLU A 231 5.16 7.30 -11.02
C GLU A 231 4.52 8.12 -12.14
N HIS A 232 3.20 8.28 -12.12
CA HIS A 232 2.49 9.13 -13.09
C HIS A 232 2.90 10.61 -12.94
N ALA A 233 3.00 11.12 -11.71
CA ALA A 233 3.43 12.50 -11.49
C ALA A 233 4.87 12.78 -11.96
N ILE A 234 5.80 11.83 -11.78
CA ILE A 234 7.18 11.95 -12.28
C ILE A 234 7.22 12.03 -13.82
N GLN A 235 6.34 11.31 -14.51
CA GLN A 235 6.25 11.36 -15.98
C GLN A 235 5.69 12.69 -16.49
N GLU A 236 4.79 13.30 -15.74
CA GLU A 236 4.02 14.48 -16.16
C GLU A 236 4.60 15.82 -15.69
N TYR A 237 5.41 15.82 -14.64
CA TYR A 237 5.98 17.02 -14.02
C TYR A 237 7.50 16.91 -13.93
N PRO A 238 8.22 18.06 -13.87
CA PRO A 238 9.69 18.06 -13.81
C PRO A 238 10.25 17.61 -12.44
N ILE A 239 9.67 16.56 -11.88
CA ILE A 239 10.05 16.01 -10.57
C ILE A 239 11.36 15.20 -10.71
N ASN A 240 12.30 15.47 -9.83
CA ASN A 240 13.46 14.61 -9.68
C ASN A 240 13.11 13.41 -8.78
N PRO A 241 13.16 12.16 -9.27
CA PRO A 241 12.80 10.98 -8.47
C PRO A 241 13.68 10.78 -7.22
N LYS A 242 14.91 11.35 -7.19
CA LYS A 242 15.78 11.32 -6.02
C LYS A 242 15.42 12.38 -4.95
N ARG A 243 14.51 13.30 -5.25
CA ARG A 243 14.10 14.42 -4.42
C ARG A 243 12.63 14.30 -4.00
N VAL A 244 12.19 13.11 -3.65
CA VAL A 244 10.81 12.86 -3.18
C VAL A 244 10.81 12.61 -1.68
N ALA A 245 9.98 13.34 -0.93
CA ALA A 245 9.74 13.09 0.50
C ALA A 245 8.40 12.37 0.69
N ILE A 246 8.35 11.43 1.66
CA ILE A 246 7.10 10.80 2.10
C ILE A 246 6.62 11.46 3.39
N ARG A 247 5.40 11.97 3.41
CA ARG A 247 4.84 12.77 4.50
C ARG A 247 3.38 12.42 4.75
N GLY A 248 2.90 12.71 5.94
CA GLY A 248 1.48 12.58 6.29
C GLY A 248 1.21 12.84 7.75
N PHE A 249 -0.07 12.99 8.09
CA PHE A 249 -0.50 13.23 9.46
C PHE A 249 -1.67 12.30 9.82
N SER A 250 -1.77 11.86 11.08
CA SER A 250 -2.80 10.93 11.56
C SER A 250 -2.73 9.60 10.78
N MET A 251 -3.82 9.12 10.19
CA MET A 251 -3.79 7.96 9.28
C MET A 251 -2.69 8.09 8.21
N GLY A 252 -2.47 9.30 7.68
CA GLY A 252 -1.37 9.57 6.75
C GLY A 252 0.00 9.51 7.41
N GLY A 253 0.11 9.77 8.70
CA GLY A 253 1.33 9.55 9.48
C GLY A 253 1.68 8.07 9.56
N ALA A 254 0.69 7.19 9.76
CA ALA A 254 0.87 5.75 9.70
C ALA A 254 1.34 5.30 8.29
N ALA A 255 0.72 5.85 7.23
CA ALA A 255 1.16 5.61 5.86
C ALA A 255 2.63 6.04 5.64
N ALA A 256 3.02 7.22 6.12
CA ALA A 256 4.38 7.70 6.01
C ALA A 256 5.38 6.81 6.76
N TRP A 257 5.00 6.26 7.92
CA TRP A 257 5.84 5.30 8.65
C TRP A 257 6.13 4.04 7.83
N HIS A 258 5.10 3.31 7.39
CA HIS A 258 5.33 2.03 6.70
C HIS A 258 5.96 2.23 5.31
N LEU A 259 5.58 3.26 4.55
CA LEU A 259 6.21 3.56 3.26
C LEU A 259 7.69 3.96 3.42
N ALA A 260 8.06 4.65 4.52
CA ALA A 260 9.45 4.97 4.81
C ALA A 260 10.30 3.72 5.07
N VAL A 261 9.81 2.80 5.91
CA VAL A 261 10.59 1.60 6.26
C VAL A 261 10.60 0.54 5.17
N HIS A 262 9.55 0.46 4.32
CA HIS A 262 9.45 -0.49 3.23
C HIS A 262 10.28 -0.09 2.00
N TYR A 263 10.38 1.21 1.72
CA TYR A 263 11.03 1.76 0.54
C TYR A 263 12.09 2.82 0.91
N PRO A 264 13.10 2.48 1.75
CA PRO A 264 14.03 3.47 2.29
C PRO A 264 14.90 4.15 1.23
N ASP A 265 14.99 3.57 0.03
CA ASP A 265 15.74 4.07 -1.12
C ASP A 265 14.90 4.92 -2.09
N ARG A 266 13.58 5.04 -1.86
CA ARG A 266 12.68 5.83 -2.69
C ARG A 266 12.53 7.29 -2.24
N TRP A 267 12.88 7.58 -0.99
CA TRP A 267 12.67 8.88 -0.37
C TRP A 267 13.99 9.53 0.04
N PHE A 268 14.13 10.84 -0.19
CA PHE A 268 15.26 11.55 0.40
C PHE A 268 15.02 11.87 1.88
N ALA A 269 13.76 11.94 2.31
CA ALA A 269 13.35 12.16 3.69
C ALA A 269 11.95 11.61 3.96
N ALA A 270 11.67 11.29 5.24
CA ALA A 270 10.35 10.94 5.73
C ALA A 270 9.90 11.93 6.82
N ASN A 271 8.58 12.27 6.82
CA ASN A 271 7.98 13.10 7.85
C ASN A 271 6.63 12.51 8.30
N PRO A 272 6.63 11.45 9.09
CA PRO A 272 5.43 10.90 9.71
C PRO A 272 4.97 11.79 10.87
N GLY A 273 3.71 12.22 10.84
CA GLY A 273 3.08 13.05 11.87
C GLY A 273 1.99 12.28 12.63
N ALA A 274 2.16 12.03 13.92
CA ALA A 274 1.22 11.25 14.74
C ALA A 274 0.91 9.88 14.10
N GLY A 275 -0.35 9.41 14.12
CA GLY A 275 -0.75 8.14 13.51
C GLY A 275 -0.52 6.95 14.41
N PHE A 276 -0.11 5.85 13.80
CA PHE A 276 0.32 4.62 14.48
C PHE A 276 1.48 4.01 13.71
N SER A 277 2.36 3.31 14.40
CA SER A 277 3.52 2.64 13.81
C SER A 277 3.49 1.12 14.00
N GLU A 278 2.57 0.61 14.81
CA GLU A 278 2.36 -0.81 15.06
C GLU A 278 0.92 -1.07 15.52
N THR A 279 0.50 -2.34 15.48
CA THR A 279 -0.89 -2.73 15.72
C THR A 279 -1.22 -2.93 17.19
N PRO A 280 -0.49 -3.79 17.96
CA PRO A 280 -0.98 -4.24 19.26
C PRO A 280 -1.01 -3.14 20.32
N LEU A 281 0.05 -2.39 20.49
CA LEU A 281 0.12 -1.35 21.52
C LEU A 281 -0.79 -0.18 21.17
N PHE A 282 -0.87 0.19 19.88
CA PHE A 282 -1.78 1.23 19.42
C PHE A 282 -3.24 0.89 19.74
N LEU A 283 -3.71 -0.30 19.41
CA LEU A 283 -5.08 -0.73 19.70
C LEU A 283 -5.36 -0.79 21.21
N LYS A 284 -4.39 -1.24 22.01
CA LYS A 284 -4.50 -1.27 23.47
C LYS A 284 -4.58 0.13 24.06
N VAL A 285 -3.70 1.05 23.68
CA VAL A 285 -3.62 2.41 24.28
C VAL A 285 -4.69 3.33 23.74
N PHE A 286 -4.92 3.35 22.43
CA PHE A 286 -5.83 4.26 21.78
C PHE A 286 -7.28 3.81 21.93
N GLN A 287 -7.56 2.51 21.77
CA GLN A 287 -8.91 1.96 21.70
C GLN A 287 -9.31 1.13 22.92
N SER A 288 -8.37 0.84 23.83
CA SER A 288 -8.57 -0.04 25.00
C SER A 288 -9.03 -1.45 24.60
N GLU A 289 -8.51 -1.98 23.48
CA GLU A 289 -8.88 -3.30 22.98
C GLU A 289 -8.06 -4.40 23.65
N ASP A 290 -8.73 -5.46 24.10
CA ASP A 290 -8.08 -6.70 24.59
C ASP A 290 -7.85 -7.63 23.39
N LEU A 291 -6.62 -7.65 22.89
CA LEU A 291 -6.23 -8.42 21.70
C LEU A 291 -5.97 -9.88 22.04
N LYS A 292 -6.55 -10.78 21.25
CA LYS A 292 -6.32 -12.23 21.33
C LYS A 292 -5.99 -12.78 19.94
N PRO A 293 -4.85 -12.35 19.35
CA PRO A 293 -4.48 -12.79 18.01
C PRO A 293 -4.05 -14.24 18.01
N THR A 294 -4.30 -14.91 16.90
CA THR A 294 -3.65 -16.18 16.59
C THR A 294 -2.16 -15.97 16.36
N TRP A 295 -1.39 -17.06 16.37
CA TRP A 295 0.05 -16.99 16.15
C TRP A 295 0.41 -16.50 14.74
N TYR A 296 -0.42 -16.80 13.72
CA TYR A 296 -0.19 -16.34 12.35
C TYR A 296 -0.61 -14.87 12.16
N GLU A 297 -1.64 -14.37 12.85
CA GLU A 297 -1.96 -12.94 12.85
C GLU A 297 -0.80 -12.11 13.41
N GLN A 298 -0.16 -12.56 14.50
CA GLN A 298 1.02 -11.88 15.07
C GLN A 298 2.17 -11.81 14.06
N LYS A 299 2.37 -12.85 13.23
CA LYS A 299 3.36 -12.79 12.14
C LYS A 299 2.94 -11.84 11.02
N LEU A 300 1.67 -11.86 10.64
CA LEU A 300 1.14 -11.02 9.56
C LEU A 300 1.14 -9.51 9.91
N TRP A 301 1.01 -9.16 11.19
CA TRP A 301 1.18 -7.77 11.63
C TRP A 301 2.55 -7.21 11.24
N GLN A 302 3.59 -8.03 11.23
CA GLN A 302 4.94 -7.62 10.82
C GLN A 302 5.00 -7.04 9.40
N MET A 303 4.00 -7.29 8.55
CA MET A 303 3.95 -6.69 7.23
C MET A 303 3.87 -5.15 7.30
N TYR A 304 3.15 -4.59 8.31
CA TYR A 304 2.94 -3.16 8.45
C TYR A 304 3.36 -2.57 9.80
N ASP A 305 3.76 -3.41 10.76
CA ASP A 305 4.29 -2.95 12.05
C ASP A 305 5.73 -2.49 11.89
N CYS A 306 5.95 -1.17 11.91
CA CYS A 306 7.21 -0.53 11.56
C CYS A 306 8.39 -0.78 12.51
N PRO A 307 8.21 -1.07 13.83
CA PRO A 307 9.34 -1.22 14.75
C PRO A 307 10.33 -2.32 14.34
N ILE A 308 9.85 -3.44 13.77
CA ILE A 308 10.73 -4.52 13.30
C ILE A 308 11.62 -4.10 12.11
N TRP A 309 11.21 -3.03 11.39
CA TRP A 309 11.89 -2.46 10.24
C TRP A 309 12.68 -1.19 10.59
N ALA A 310 12.73 -0.77 11.86
CA ALA A 310 13.30 0.52 12.30
C ALA A 310 14.73 0.75 11.80
N ARG A 311 15.51 -0.33 11.64
CA ARG A 311 16.86 -0.34 11.08
C ARG A 311 16.95 0.35 9.71
N ASN A 312 15.89 0.25 8.88
CA ASN A 312 15.84 0.80 7.53
C ASN A 312 15.86 2.34 7.52
N LEU A 313 15.44 2.98 8.62
CA LEU A 313 15.50 4.44 8.78
C LEU A 313 16.93 4.98 8.98
N ARG A 314 17.91 4.12 9.20
CA ARG A 314 19.29 4.55 9.34
C ARG A 314 19.85 5.22 8.08
N VAL A 315 19.35 4.83 6.91
CA VAL A 315 19.73 5.43 5.62
C VAL A 315 18.73 6.47 5.12
N LEU A 316 17.60 6.62 5.82
CA LEU A 316 16.54 7.56 5.46
C LEU A 316 16.34 8.61 6.57
N PRO A 317 16.74 9.88 6.38
CA PRO A 317 16.45 10.95 7.33
C PRO A 317 14.96 11.03 7.63
N THR A 318 14.60 10.84 8.90
CA THR A 318 13.22 10.81 9.35
C THR A 318 12.98 11.87 10.41
N ILE A 319 11.97 12.72 10.19
CA ILE A 319 11.54 13.79 11.09
C ILE A 319 10.13 13.46 11.55
N ALA A 320 10.01 12.76 12.67
CA ALA A 320 8.72 12.48 13.29
C ALA A 320 8.12 13.73 13.93
N TYR A 321 6.80 13.85 13.94
CA TYR A 321 6.08 14.94 14.56
C TYR A 321 4.91 14.44 15.40
N SER A 322 4.68 15.07 16.55
CA SER A 322 3.44 14.91 17.37
C SER A 322 3.18 16.10 18.27
N GLY A 323 1.92 16.25 18.68
CA GLY A 323 1.56 17.11 19.80
C GLY A 323 1.92 16.44 21.12
N GLU A 324 2.31 17.24 22.15
CA GLU A 324 2.69 16.75 23.48
C GLU A 324 1.59 15.97 24.18
N ILE A 325 0.32 16.42 24.03
CA ILE A 325 -0.85 15.80 24.64
C ILE A 325 -1.68 14.96 23.64
N ASP A 326 -1.11 14.64 22.49
CA ASP A 326 -1.71 13.75 21.49
C ASP A 326 -1.48 12.29 21.89
N LYS A 327 -2.55 11.50 22.04
CA LYS A 327 -2.42 10.05 22.29
C LYS A 327 -1.65 9.32 21.20
N GLN A 328 -1.67 9.81 19.95
CA GLN A 328 -0.96 9.23 18.83
C GLN A 328 0.54 9.62 18.78
N LYS A 329 1.04 10.38 19.77
CA LYS A 329 2.47 10.56 20.03
C LYS A 329 3.18 9.22 20.22
N GLN A 330 2.47 8.25 20.78
CA GLN A 330 2.91 6.88 20.99
C GLN A 330 3.55 6.26 19.74
N ALA A 331 3.09 6.56 18.53
CA ALA A 331 3.66 6.04 17.30
C ALA A 331 5.15 6.40 17.13
N ALA A 332 5.51 7.65 17.38
CA ALA A 332 6.89 8.12 17.29
C ALA A 332 7.74 7.68 18.49
N ASP A 333 7.14 7.57 19.69
CA ASP A 333 7.83 7.06 20.88
C ASP A 333 8.27 5.60 20.66
N VAL A 334 7.39 4.73 20.18
CA VAL A 334 7.71 3.32 19.86
C VAL A 334 8.80 3.21 18.80
N MET A 335 8.76 4.06 17.78
CA MET A 335 9.79 4.05 16.74
C MET A 335 11.13 4.57 17.25
N ALA A 336 11.14 5.58 18.12
CA ALA A 336 12.35 6.08 18.77
C ALA A 336 13.00 5.00 19.66
N ASP A 337 12.19 4.29 20.44
CA ASP A 337 12.62 3.16 21.24
C ASP A 337 13.19 2.03 20.36
N ALA A 338 12.51 1.70 19.26
CA ALA A 338 12.98 0.68 18.33
C ALA A 338 14.34 1.04 17.70
N CYS A 339 14.55 2.30 17.31
CA CYS A 339 15.82 2.79 16.77
C CYS A 339 16.93 2.76 17.83
N TRP A 340 16.61 3.11 19.08
CA TRP A 340 17.57 3.14 20.19
C TRP A 340 17.96 1.74 20.68
N ASN A 341 17.05 0.77 20.59
CA ASN A 341 17.26 -0.61 21.01
C ASN A 341 17.98 -1.49 19.97
N LEU A 342 18.36 -0.94 18.81
CA LEU A 342 19.25 -1.63 17.88
C LEU A 342 20.63 -1.93 18.53
N PRO A 343 21.42 -2.85 17.98
CA PRO A 343 22.80 -3.08 18.44
C PRO A 343 23.60 -1.79 18.55
N VAL A 344 24.51 -1.69 19.52
CA VAL A 344 25.20 -0.43 19.89
C VAL A 344 25.82 0.33 18.71
N ASN A 345 26.40 -0.39 17.76
CA ASN A 345 27.01 0.17 16.53
C ASN A 345 25.99 0.52 15.43
N GLU A 346 24.73 0.20 15.63
CA GLU A 346 23.65 0.43 14.66
C GLU A 346 22.58 1.39 15.17
N ARG A 347 22.50 1.59 16.49
CA ARG A 347 21.53 2.50 17.10
C ARG A 347 21.70 3.94 16.66
N PHE A 348 20.62 4.65 16.60
CA PHE A 348 20.60 6.08 16.32
C PHE A 348 19.40 6.74 17.01
N GLU A 349 19.50 8.06 17.19
CA GLU A 349 18.42 8.86 17.74
C GLU A 349 17.46 9.31 16.63
N LEU A 350 16.19 8.99 16.79
CA LEU A 350 15.14 9.46 15.87
C LEU A 350 14.83 10.94 16.17
N THR A 351 14.87 11.80 15.16
CA THR A 351 14.41 13.18 15.30
C THR A 351 12.91 13.22 15.53
N HIS A 352 12.47 13.59 16.74
CA HIS A 352 11.06 13.73 17.09
C HIS A 352 10.75 15.16 17.53
N ILE A 353 10.01 15.91 16.71
CA ILE A 353 9.52 17.25 17.02
C ILE A 353 8.21 17.14 17.77
N ILE A 354 8.22 17.57 19.04
CA ILE A 354 7.05 17.53 19.93
C ILE A 354 6.56 18.96 20.15
N ALA A 355 5.35 19.28 19.68
CA ALA A 355 4.75 20.59 19.87
C ALA A 355 4.14 20.73 21.27
N PRO A 356 4.59 21.71 22.11
CA PRO A 356 4.13 21.85 23.49
C PRO A 356 2.61 22.10 23.58
N ARG A 357 1.94 21.49 24.54
CA ARG A 357 0.51 21.65 24.85
C ARG A 357 -0.42 21.47 23.62
N THR A 358 0.04 20.75 22.61
CA THR A 358 -0.66 20.54 21.36
C THR A 358 -1.31 19.16 21.38
N ALA A 359 -2.62 19.10 21.07
CA ALA A 359 -3.38 17.86 20.86
C ALA A 359 -3.19 17.35 19.41
N HIS A 360 -4.14 16.57 18.90
CA HIS A 360 -4.08 15.95 17.55
C HIS A 360 -4.26 16.98 16.42
N LYS A 361 -3.23 17.78 16.18
CA LYS A 361 -3.15 18.77 15.08
C LYS A 361 -1.70 19.12 14.77
N VAL A 362 -1.45 19.64 13.56
CA VAL A 362 -0.14 20.18 13.19
C VAL A 362 0.02 21.60 13.75
N ASP A 363 1.02 21.80 14.60
CA ASP A 363 1.38 23.11 15.13
C ASP A 363 2.08 23.97 14.06
N PRO A 364 1.70 25.26 13.88
CA PRO A 364 2.30 26.12 12.87
C PRO A 364 3.83 26.33 13.02
N THR A 365 4.30 26.43 14.27
CA THR A 365 5.74 26.62 14.54
C THR A 365 6.53 25.36 14.24
N ALA A 366 6.03 24.22 14.67
CA ALA A 366 6.61 22.91 14.34
C ALA A 366 6.65 22.68 12.83
N ARG A 367 5.60 23.09 12.10
CA ARG A 367 5.57 23.01 10.63
C ARG A 367 6.72 23.80 10.00
N ILE A 368 6.99 25.01 10.45
CA ILE A 368 8.10 25.83 9.95
C ILE A 368 9.44 25.12 10.16
N GLU A 369 9.67 24.55 11.34
CA GLU A 369 10.90 23.82 11.65
C GLU A 369 11.05 22.55 10.79
N ILE A 370 9.97 21.81 10.56
CA ILE A 370 9.94 20.64 9.68
C ILE A 370 10.34 21.04 8.25
N GLU A 371 9.70 22.10 7.70
CA GLU A 371 10.00 22.58 6.34
C GLU A 371 11.47 23.03 6.20
N LYS A 372 12.02 23.71 7.21
CA LYS A 372 13.41 24.13 7.23
C LYS A 372 14.38 22.92 7.20
N ARG A 373 14.08 21.88 7.97
CA ARG A 373 14.88 20.64 8.00
C ARG A 373 14.79 19.89 6.66
N LEU A 374 13.59 19.74 6.11
CA LEU A 374 13.41 19.11 4.81
C LEU A 374 14.13 19.86 3.69
N ALA A 375 14.07 21.20 3.68
CA ALA A 375 14.81 22.01 2.71
C ALA A 375 16.34 21.87 2.83
N THR A 376 16.82 21.67 4.05
CA THR A 376 18.26 21.41 4.29
C THR A 376 18.67 20.04 3.78
N LEU A 377 17.89 18.99 4.09
CA LEU A 377 18.14 17.62 3.64
C LEU A 377 18.10 17.52 2.12
N ASP A 378 17.10 18.13 1.48
CA ASP A 378 16.95 18.18 0.03
C ASP A 378 18.20 18.75 -0.65
N ARG A 379 18.78 19.83 -0.10
CA ARG A 379 19.97 20.47 -0.64
C ARG A 379 21.23 19.62 -0.55
N ILE A 380 21.40 18.79 0.50
CA ILE A 380 22.66 18.10 0.79
C ILE A 380 22.68 16.64 0.36
N ARG A 381 21.56 15.99 0.04
CA ARG A 381 21.48 14.54 -0.17
C ARG A 381 21.12 14.06 -1.59
N THR A 382 21.05 14.94 -2.55
CA THR A 382 20.55 14.58 -3.90
C THR A 382 21.39 13.56 -4.67
N ASP A 383 22.66 13.37 -4.33
CA ASP A 383 23.59 12.50 -5.09
C ASP A 383 24.38 11.48 -4.25
N ASP A 384 24.20 11.45 -2.93
CA ASP A 384 24.98 10.58 -2.07
C ASP A 384 24.56 9.10 -2.17
N VAL A 385 25.53 8.22 -2.44
CA VAL A 385 25.40 6.77 -2.30
C VAL A 385 25.68 6.40 -0.86
N PRO A 386 24.73 5.82 -0.09
CA PRO A 386 25.02 5.41 1.28
C PRO A 386 26.17 4.40 1.31
N GLN A 387 27.22 4.72 2.07
CA GLN A 387 28.37 3.82 2.24
C GLN A 387 28.04 2.65 3.18
N ASN A 388 27.12 2.87 4.10
CA ASN A 388 26.71 1.90 5.10
C ASN A 388 25.22 1.60 4.91
N ILE A 389 24.90 0.36 4.60
CA ILE A 389 23.53 -0.15 4.60
C ILE A 389 23.35 -1.03 5.83
N SER A 390 22.31 -0.75 6.58
CA SER A 390 21.76 -1.64 7.60
C SER A 390 20.30 -1.84 7.25
N PHE A 391 19.98 -3.01 6.71
CA PHE A 391 18.67 -3.30 6.10
C PHE A 391 18.06 -4.54 6.72
N THR A 392 16.77 -4.48 7.01
CA THR A 392 15.98 -5.62 7.51
C THR A 392 14.69 -5.74 6.71
N THR A 393 14.32 -6.97 6.39
CA THR A 393 13.01 -7.32 5.85
C THR A 393 12.47 -8.59 6.53
N THR A 394 11.16 -8.76 6.58
CA THR A 394 10.50 -10.00 7.03
C THR A 394 9.85 -10.76 5.87
N THR A 395 9.81 -10.15 4.69
CA THR A 395 9.20 -10.70 3.49
C THR A 395 9.88 -10.15 2.24
N LEU A 396 10.04 -10.95 1.22
CA LEU A 396 10.60 -10.54 -0.07
C LEU A 396 9.74 -9.51 -0.83
N LYS A 397 8.56 -9.14 -0.33
CA LYS A 397 7.78 -8.01 -0.84
C LYS A 397 8.58 -6.71 -0.82
N TYR A 398 9.31 -6.46 0.26
CA TYR A 398 10.14 -5.29 0.49
C TYR A 398 11.60 -5.72 0.63
N ASN A 399 12.23 -6.07 -0.48
CA ASN A 399 13.49 -6.81 -0.50
C ASN A 399 14.72 -5.98 -0.80
N ARG A 400 14.57 -4.61 -0.91
CA ARG A 400 15.64 -3.76 -1.40
C ARG A 400 15.88 -2.53 -0.53
N SER A 401 17.17 -2.17 -0.40
CA SER A 401 17.61 -0.87 0.11
C SER A 401 18.84 -0.42 -0.68
N HIS A 402 18.67 0.64 -1.49
CA HIS A 402 19.73 1.22 -2.32
C HIS A 402 20.42 0.17 -3.21
N TRP A 403 21.67 -0.14 -2.96
CA TRP A 403 22.50 -1.07 -3.73
C TRP A 403 22.48 -2.51 -3.18
N VAL A 404 21.69 -2.80 -2.16
CA VAL A 404 21.47 -4.14 -1.60
C VAL A 404 20.10 -4.66 -1.99
N THR A 405 20.04 -5.87 -2.56
CA THR A 405 18.79 -6.60 -2.82
C THR A 405 18.87 -8.00 -2.23
N ILE A 406 17.89 -8.40 -1.43
CA ILE A 406 17.72 -9.77 -0.93
C ILE A 406 16.84 -10.54 -1.91
N HIS A 407 17.33 -11.64 -2.47
CA HIS A 407 16.62 -12.46 -3.43
C HIS A 407 15.96 -13.69 -2.81
N ALA A 408 16.57 -14.24 -1.73
CA ALA A 408 16.01 -15.36 -1.00
C ALA A 408 16.34 -15.27 0.50
N MET A 409 15.43 -15.79 1.31
CA MET A 409 15.52 -15.87 2.76
C MET A 409 15.57 -17.33 3.19
N ASP A 410 16.04 -17.60 4.42
CA ASP A 410 15.94 -18.93 5.02
C ASP A 410 14.52 -19.19 5.52
N GLU A 411 13.86 -18.16 6.05
CA GLU A 411 12.48 -18.25 6.54
C GLU A 411 11.78 -16.88 6.48
N HIS A 412 10.65 -16.80 5.75
CA HIS A 412 9.75 -15.64 5.79
C HIS A 412 9.13 -15.45 7.18
N TRP A 413 8.78 -14.21 7.48
CA TRP A 413 8.21 -13.77 8.76
C TRP A 413 9.18 -13.95 9.95
N LYS A 414 10.47 -14.03 9.63
CA LYS A 414 11.60 -13.78 10.54
C LYS A 414 12.44 -12.64 9.94
N PRO A 415 13.05 -11.77 10.75
CA PRO A 415 13.91 -10.72 10.21
C PRO A 415 15.06 -11.32 9.39
N ALA A 416 15.17 -10.90 8.13
CA ALA A 416 16.34 -11.11 7.31
C ALA A 416 17.13 -9.81 7.29
N THR A 417 18.38 -9.84 7.72
CA THR A 417 19.20 -8.66 7.93
C THR A 417 20.45 -8.70 7.06
N VAL A 418 20.76 -7.54 6.44
CA VAL A 418 22.03 -7.29 5.75
C VAL A 418 22.66 -6.05 6.35
N ILE A 419 23.88 -6.18 6.83
CA ILE A 419 24.76 -5.07 7.21
C ILE A 419 25.90 -5.04 6.21
N ALA A 420 25.98 -3.99 5.41
CA ALA A 420 26.97 -3.86 4.36
C ALA A 420 27.68 -2.50 4.43
N ASN A 421 29.00 -2.53 4.26
CA ASN A 421 29.86 -1.35 4.25
C ASN A 421 30.66 -1.32 2.96
N ALA A 422 30.57 -0.20 2.25
CA ALA A 422 31.27 0.10 1.02
C ALA A 422 32.11 1.35 1.20
N ASP A 423 33.23 1.25 1.91
CA ASP A 423 34.18 2.38 2.08
C ASP A 423 34.79 2.74 0.70
N PRO A 424 34.69 4.00 0.25
CA PRO A 424 35.28 4.45 -1.02
C PRO A 424 36.81 4.25 -1.11
N LYS A 425 37.49 4.10 0.01
CA LYS A 425 38.94 3.81 0.09
C LYS A 425 39.26 2.32 0.08
N SER A 426 38.23 1.48 0.23
CA SER A 426 38.37 0.01 0.17
C SER A 426 38.22 -0.48 -1.26
N ASP A 427 38.77 -1.65 -1.52
CA ASP A 427 38.59 -2.41 -2.75
C ASP A 427 37.44 -3.44 -2.67
N ALA A 428 36.81 -3.58 -1.49
CA ALA A 428 35.73 -4.54 -1.28
C ALA A 428 34.58 -3.98 -0.45
N VAL A 429 33.37 -4.45 -0.75
CA VAL A 429 32.19 -4.31 0.12
C VAL A 429 32.24 -5.43 1.16
N VAL A 430 32.13 -5.05 2.42
CA VAL A 430 32.04 -5.98 3.55
C VAL A 430 30.60 -6.20 3.97
N ILE A 431 30.14 -7.46 3.96
CA ILE A 431 28.75 -7.85 4.15
C ILE A 431 28.62 -8.83 5.31
N ARG A 432 27.61 -8.65 6.15
CA ARG A 432 27.15 -9.61 7.17
C ARG A 432 25.67 -9.85 7.00
N THR A 433 25.25 -11.09 7.12
CA THR A 433 23.85 -11.48 6.87
C THR A 433 23.30 -12.37 7.97
N GLU A 434 22.01 -12.25 8.24
CA GLU A 434 21.21 -13.14 9.08
C GLU A 434 19.91 -13.47 8.35
N ASN A 435 19.50 -14.75 8.30
CA ASN A 435 18.29 -15.22 7.64
C ASN A 435 18.24 -14.87 6.14
N VAL A 436 19.40 -14.77 5.48
CA VAL A 436 19.53 -14.47 4.05
C VAL A 436 20.24 -15.62 3.35
N SER A 437 19.65 -16.16 2.32
CA SER A 437 20.23 -17.24 1.51
C SER A 437 20.67 -16.79 0.11
N GLU A 438 20.20 -15.63 -0.38
CA GLU A 438 20.66 -15.06 -1.65
C GLU A 438 20.50 -13.56 -1.65
N LEU A 439 21.55 -12.84 -2.12
CA LEU A 439 21.54 -11.38 -2.24
C LEU A 439 22.34 -10.90 -3.44
N SER A 440 22.09 -9.66 -3.89
CA SER A 440 22.99 -8.94 -4.80
C SER A 440 23.41 -7.59 -4.24
N ILE A 441 24.59 -7.17 -4.67
CA ILE A 441 25.15 -5.83 -4.49
C ILE A 441 25.31 -5.24 -5.89
N ASP A 442 24.70 -4.07 -6.14
CA ASP A 442 24.68 -3.46 -7.46
C ASP A 442 24.96 -1.95 -7.37
N PHE A 443 26.06 -1.49 -7.96
CA PHE A 443 26.41 -0.07 -8.09
C PHE A 443 26.14 0.42 -9.51
N ALA A 444 25.52 1.60 -9.62
CA ALA A 444 25.35 2.28 -10.89
C ALA A 444 26.71 2.71 -11.49
N ALA A 445 26.69 3.19 -12.73
CA ALA A 445 27.89 3.62 -13.43
C ALA A 445 28.69 4.64 -12.57
N ASP A 446 29.97 4.37 -12.42
CA ASP A 446 30.95 5.20 -11.66
C ASP A 446 30.69 5.37 -10.15
N GLN A 447 29.68 4.73 -9.61
CA GLN A 447 29.53 4.69 -8.15
C GLN A 447 30.63 3.81 -7.54
N LEU A 448 31.28 4.33 -6.47
CA LEU A 448 32.34 3.64 -5.71
C LEU A 448 33.36 2.92 -6.61
N PRO A 449 34.14 3.66 -7.44
CA PRO A 449 34.93 3.10 -8.55
C PRO A 449 36.05 2.14 -8.09
N ASN A 450 36.48 2.21 -6.84
CA ASN A 450 37.55 1.36 -6.30
C ASN A 450 37.05 -0.04 -5.91
N ILE A 451 35.74 -0.27 -5.77
CA ILE A 451 35.20 -1.56 -5.36
C ILE A 451 35.36 -2.57 -6.52
N MET A 452 36.04 -3.68 -6.20
CA MET A 452 36.29 -4.82 -7.13
C MET A 452 35.88 -6.14 -6.52
N ALA A 453 35.53 -6.20 -5.22
CA ALA A 453 35.16 -7.44 -4.54
C ALA A 453 34.02 -7.24 -3.54
N ALA A 454 33.38 -8.35 -3.16
CA ALA A 454 32.49 -8.45 -2.02
C ALA A 454 33.02 -9.50 -1.05
N SER A 455 33.05 -9.18 0.25
CA SER A 455 33.44 -10.10 1.32
C SER A 455 32.26 -10.36 2.22
N ILE A 456 31.87 -11.64 2.39
CA ILE A 456 30.85 -12.04 3.35
C ILE A 456 31.50 -12.63 4.59
N LEU A 457 31.15 -12.04 5.74
CA LEU A 457 31.57 -12.46 7.06
C LEU A 457 30.41 -13.13 7.81
N PRO A 458 30.71 -14.00 8.80
CA PRO A 458 29.71 -14.41 9.79
C PRO A 458 29.05 -13.18 10.44
N TYR A 459 27.76 -13.25 10.76
CA TYR A 459 26.98 -12.10 11.28
C TYR A 459 27.61 -11.46 12.52
N GLN A 460 28.17 -12.30 13.41
CA GLN A 460 28.82 -11.86 14.65
C GLN A 460 30.28 -11.42 14.48
N ALA A 461 30.87 -11.54 13.28
CA ALA A 461 32.26 -11.20 13.06
C ALA A 461 32.50 -9.69 13.10
N ASN A 462 33.71 -9.29 13.55
CA ASN A 462 34.14 -7.90 13.51
C ASN A 462 34.42 -7.47 12.06
N GLN A 463 34.05 -6.25 11.71
CA GLN A 463 34.29 -5.71 10.36
C GLN A 463 35.79 -5.63 9.99
N ALA A 464 36.67 -5.50 10.99
CA ALA A 464 38.12 -5.48 10.76
C ALA A 464 38.69 -6.81 10.23
N ASP A 465 37.95 -7.90 10.40
CA ASP A 465 38.41 -9.26 10.08
C ASP A 465 38.12 -9.69 8.64
N TRP A 466 37.67 -8.77 7.78
CA TRP A 466 37.22 -9.08 6.42
C TRP A 466 38.31 -9.66 5.50
N ARG A 467 39.58 -9.52 5.84
CA ARG A 467 40.73 -10.11 5.14
C ARG A 467 41.20 -11.42 5.77
N ASP A 468 40.57 -11.86 6.85
CA ASP A 468 40.91 -13.11 7.47
C ASP A 468 40.38 -14.31 6.65
N LYS A 469 41.00 -15.48 6.85
CA LYS A 469 40.64 -16.74 6.15
C LYS A 469 39.21 -17.22 6.40
N SER A 470 38.50 -16.67 7.39
CA SER A 470 37.08 -16.91 7.66
C SER A 470 36.13 -16.16 6.73
N SER A 471 36.63 -15.21 5.93
CA SER A 471 35.82 -14.44 4.98
C SER A 471 35.71 -15.12 3.63
N ASN A 472 34.49 -15.16 3.06
CA ASN A 472 34.28 -15.53 1.65
C ASN A 472 34.46 -14.28 0.78
N LEU A 473 35.48 -14.24 -0.03
CA LEU A 473 35.84 -13.11 -0.91
C LEU A 473 35.48 -13.43 -2.37
N PHE A 474 34.68 -12.59 -2.98
CA PHE A 474 34.17 -12.73 -4.36
C PHE A 474 34.59 -11.53 -5.21
N PHE A 475 35.27 -11.77 -6.33
CA PHE A 475 35.73 -10.75 -7.24
C PHE A 475 34.78 -10.58 -8.41
N ALA A 476 34.51 -9.35 -8.82
CA ALA A 476 33.76 -9.03 -10.02
C ALA A 476 34.41 -7.84 -10.75
N SER A 477 34.49 -7.93 -12.08
CA SER A 477 34.95 -6.81 -12.91
C SER A 477 33.80 -5.85 -13.19
N ARG A 478 34.13 -4.57 -13.36
CA ARG A 478 33.15 -3.59 -13.89
C ARG A 478 32.72 -3.99 -15.28
N ARG A 479 31.43 -3.79 -15.56
CA ARG A 479 30.85 -4.04 -16.88
C ARG A 479 31.21 -2.91 -17.85
N SER A 480 30.97 -3.12 -19.14
CA SER A 480 31.28 -2.14 -20.20
C SER A 480 30.50 -0.82 -20.05
N ASP A 481 29.36 -0.84 -19.39
CA ASP A 481 28.55 0.33 -19.03
C ASP A 481 28.99 1.01 -17.72
N ARG A 482 30.15 0.58 -17.17
CA ARG A 482 30.79 1.07 -15.95
C ARG A 482 30.03 0.76 -14.66
N THR A 483 28.94 -0.04 -14.72
CA THR A 483 28.28 -0.59 -13.53
C THR A 483 29.14 -1.68 -12.89
N TRP A 484 28.92 -1.93 -11.60
CA TRP A 484 29.52 -3.07 -10.89
C TRP A 484 28.47 -3.80 -10.11
N GLY A 485 28.57 -5.13 -10.02
CA GLY A 485 27.67 -5.88 -9.18
C GLY A 485 28.04 -7.35 -9.10
N VAL A 486 27.61 -7.97 -7.99
CA VAL A 486 27.81 -9.38 -7.68
C VAL A 486 26.51 -9.94 -7.08
N ARG A 487 26.16 -11.17 -7.47
CA ARG A 487 25.07 -11.93 -6.88
C ARG A 487 25.63 -13.13 -6.17
N LEU A 488 25.26 -13.33 -4.92
CA LEU A 488 25.82 -14.31 -4.02
C LEU A 488 24.69 -15.18 -3.45
N ARG A 489 24.87 -16.49 -3.50
CA ARG A 489 23.93 -17.49 -2.97
C ARG A 489 24.65 -18.35 -1.93
N ARG A 490 23.96 -18.67 -0.86
CA ARG A 490 24.45 -19.57 0.18
C ARG A 490 24.06 -21.01 -0.15
N ASN A 491 25.04 -21.90 -0.08
CA ASN A 491 24.89 -23.34 -0.23
C ASN A 491 25.43 -24.01 1.02
N GLY A 492 24.53 -24.46 1.91
CA GLY A 492 24.90 -24.87 3.27
C GLY A 492 25.57 -23.73 4.04
N ASP A 493 26.78 -23.93 4.52
CA ASP A 493 27.57 -22.94 5.27
C ASP A 493 28.48 -22.10 4.37
N THR A 494 28.51 -22.34 3.07
CA THR A 494 29.38 -21.62 2.12
C THR A 494 28.59 -20.71 1.21
N TRP A 495 29.22 -19.61 0.80
CA TRP A 495 28.66 -18.72 -0.22
C TRP A 495 29.32 -18.98 -1.55
N GLU A 496 28.59 -18.81 -2.63
CA GLU A 496 29.04 -18.92 -4.01
C GLU A 496 28.55 -17.74 -4.85
N GLN A 497 29.32 -17.36 -5.85
CA GLN A 497 28.93 -16.34 -6.81
C GLN A 497 28.04 -16.94 -7.88
N VAL A 498 26.84 -16.37 -8.06
CA VAL A 498 25.89 -16.78 -9.09
C VAL A 498 26.22 -16.07 -10.39
N SER A 499 26.29 -16.81 -11.48
CA SER A 499 26.46 -16.21 -12.80
C SER A 499 25.27 -15.31 -13.18
N PRO A 500 25.49 -14.09 -13.70
CA PRO A 500 24.40 -13.26 -14.23
C PRO A 500 23.61 -13.90 -15.37
N ILE A 501 24.19 -14.92 -16.02
CA ILE A 501 23.62 -15.64 -17.18
C ILE A 501 22.99 -16.97 -16.75
N GLU A 502 22.96 -17.26 -15.45
CA GLU A 502 22.34 -18.49 -14.97
C GLU A 502 20.85 -18.51 -15.38
N PRO A 503 20.38 -19.55 -16.10
CA PRO A 503 18.97 -19.64 -16.45
C PRO A 503 18.12 -19.59 -15.19
N ALA A 504 17.00 -18.87 -15.23
CA ALA A 504 16.07 -18.85 -14.13
C ALA A 504 15.75 -20.30 -13.71
N SER A 505 15.99 -20.62 -12.46
CA SER A 505 15.71 -21.96 -11.93
C SER A 505 14.24 -22.28 -12.19
N LYS A 506 13.95 -23.47 -12.74
CA LYS A 506 12.59 -23.97 -12.87
C LYS A 506 11.97 -24.37 -11.52
N ALA A 507 12.75 -24.30 -10.45
CA ALA A 507 12.28 -24.60 -9.11
C ALA A 507 11.25 -23.55 -8.65
N ILE A 508 10.14 -24.01 -8.13
CA ILE A 508 9.13 -23.16 -7.52
C ILE A 508 9.69 -22.74 -6.15
N VAL A 509 10.05 -21.46 -6.02
CA VAL A 509 10.58 -20.87 -4.78
C VAL A 509 9.92 -19.54 -4.51
N LYS A 510 9.85 -19.14 -3.25
CA LYS A 510 9.45 -17.77 -2.89
C LYS A 510 10.47 -16.79 -3.42
N LYS A 511 9.99 -15.78 -4.13
CA LYS A 511 10.78 -14.69 -4.71
C LYS A 511 10.01 -13.38 -4.61
N HIS A 512 10.67 -12.26 -4.84
CA HIS A 512 9.98 -10.96 -4.91
C HIS A 512 8.83 -11.01 -5.93
N GLY A 513 7.63 -10.58 -5.52
CA GLY A 513 6.39 -10.66 -6.31
C GLY A 513 5.70 -12.03 -6.28
N LEU A 514 6.30 -13.05 -5.63
CA LEU A 514 5.72 -14.38 -5.42
C LEU A 514 6.17 -14.94 -4.05
N GLN A 515 5.79 -14.30 -2.96
CA GLN A 515 6.20 -14.65 -1.59
C GLN A 515 5.04 -14.92 -0.63
N GLY A 516 3.78 -14.58 -1.01
CA GLY A 516 2.63 -14.58 -0.10
C GLY A 516 2.61 -13.38 0.85
N PRO A 517 1.63 -13.25 1.72
CA PRO A 517 0.48 -14.14 1.96
C PRO A 517 -0.64 -14.00 0.93
N ILE A 518 -1.83 -14.56 1.20
CA ILE A 518 -2.99 -14.53 0.26
C ILE A 518 -3.24 -13.13 -0.31
N ASP A 519 -3.20 -12.10 0.52
CA ASP A 519 -3.45 -10.70 0.12
C ASP A 519 -2.44 -10.15 -0.89
N ASP A 520 -1.23 -10.73 -0.99
CA ASP A 520 -0.20 -10.26 -1.93
C ASP A 520 -0.63 -10.37 -3.40
N ALA A 521 -1.47 -11.36 -3.73
CA ALA A 521 -2.02 -11.49 -5.08
C ALA A 521 -2.88 -10.29 -5.50
N LEU A 522 -3.44 -9.55 -4.55
CA LEU A 522 -4.27 -8.36 -4.79
C LEU A 522 -3.46 -7.05 -4.81
N MET A 523 -2.14 -7.15 -4.63
CA MET A 523 -1.20 -6.03 -4.80
C MET A 523 -0.54 -6.02 -6.19
N GLY A 524 -0.96 -6.91 -7.09
CA GLY A 524 -0.61 -6.96 -8.51
C GLY A 524 -1.86 -7.05 -9.39
N PRO A 525 -1.74 -7.03 -10.71
CA PRO A 525 -2.87 -7.22 -11.61
C PRO A 525 -3.55 -8.56 -11.37
N PHE A 526 -4.84 -8.57 -11.09
CA PHE A 526 -5.58 -9.79 -10.78
C PHE A 526 -6.92 -9.91 -11.52
N MET A 527 -7.47 -11.13 -11.55
CA MET A 527 -8.75 -11.47 -12.15
C MET A 527 -9.45 -12.56 -11.35
N PHE A 528 -10.74 -12.41 -11.09
CA PHE A 528 -11.59 -13.44 -10.52
C PHE A 528 -12.09 -14.37 -11.59
N VAL A 529 -11.97 -15.68 -11.35
CA VAL A 529 -12.50 -16.72 -12.20
C VAL A 529 -13.65 -17.40 -11.45
N LYS A 530 -14.89 -17.05 -11.84
CA LYS A 530 -16.09 -17.55 -11.18
C LYS A 530 -16.35 -19.03 -11.54
N PRO A 531 -17.10 -19.78 -10.69
CA PRO A 531 -17.57 -21.11 -11.03
C PRO A 531 -18.41 -21.11 -12.32
N SER A 532 -18.33 -22.16 -13.13
CA SER A 532 -19.11 -22.34 -14.35
C SER A 532 -20.36 -23.18 -14.12
N THR A 533 -20.34 -24.03 -13.09
CA THR A 533 -21.44 -24.96 -12.72
C THR A 533 -21.55 -25.07 -11.21
N SER A 534 -22.54 -25.77 -10.71
CA SER A 534 -22.61 -26.18 -9.30
C SER A 534 -21.47 -27.12 -8.96
N GLY A 535 -20.96 -26.98 -7.77
CA GLY A 535 -19.94 -27.86 -7.20
C GLY A 535 -20.51 -29.16 -6.64
N ARG A 536 -19.68 -29.91 -5.95
CA ARG A 536 -20.07 -31.23 -5.41
C ARG A 536 -20.98 -31.13 -4.19
N HIS A 537 -20.87 -30.10 -3.40
CA HIS A 537 -21.52 -29.96 -2.10
C HIS A 537 -22.26 -28.62 -2.02
N PRO A 538 -23.62 -28.62 -1.87
CA PRO A 538 -24.42 -27.40 -1.83
C PRO A 538 -23.99 -26.37 -0.74
N ASP A 539 -23.54 -26.86 0.43
CA ASP A 539 -23.10 -25.96 1.50
C ASP A 539 -21.79 -25.23 1.14
N VAL A 540 -20.88 -25.91 0.40
CA VAL A 540 -19.67 -25.30 -0.15
C VAL A 540 -20.03 -24.27 -1.20
N ASP A 541 -20.92 -24.60 -2.14
CA ASP A 541 -21.39 -23.67 -3.18
C ASP A 541 -21.99 -22.39 -2.55
N LYS A 542 -22.86 -22.55 -1.55
CA LYS A 542 -23.46 -21.43 -0.84
C LYS A 542 -22.41 -20.54 -0.17
N TRP A 543 -21.40 -21.13 0.44
CA TRP A 543 -20.32 -20.39 1.06
C TRP A 543 -19.47 -19.67 0.01
N VAL A 544 -19.09 -20.36 -1.08
CA VAL A 544 -18.35 -19.78 -2.21
C VAL A 544 -19.08 -18.57 -2.79
N ASP A 545 -20.40 -18.71 -3.07
CA ASP A 545 -21.20 -17.61 -3.59
C ASP A 545 -21.23 -16.40 -2.63
N SER A 546 -21.37 -16.67 -1.32
CA SER A 546 -21.35 -15.64 -0.29
C SER A 546 -20.02 -14.89 -0.26
N GLU A 547 -18.89 -15.62 -0.23
CA GLU A 547 -17.55 -15.04 -0.16
C GLU A 547 -17.13 -14.37 -1.48
N PHE A 548 -17.50 -14.93 -2.62
CA PHE A 548 -17.30 -14.29 -3.93
C PHE A 548 -17.99 -12.94 -4.01
N ASN A 549 -19.29 -12.91 -3.70
CA ASN A 549 -20.06 -11.66 -3.71
C ASN A 549 -19.54 -10.66 -2.69
N ARG A 550 -19.10 -11.13 -1.52
CA ARG A 550 -18.43 -10.27 -0.54
C ARG A 550 -17.12 -9.71 -1.11
N ALA A 551 -16.26 -10.54 -1.69
CA ALA A 551 -14.97 -10.10 -2.20
C ALA A 551 -15.13 -9.04 -3.31
N VAL A 552 -16.09 -9.20 -4.22
CA VAL A 552 -16.42 -8.20 -5.27
C VAL A 552 -16.92 -6.91 -4.63
N ARG A 553 -17.92 -7.02 -3.73
CA ARG A 553 -18.52 -5.85 -3.06
C ARG A 553 -17.50 -5.08 -2.23
N GLU A 554 -16.68 -5.77 -1.44
CA GLU A 554 -15.74 -5.09 -0.53
C GLU A 554 -14.52 -4.55 -1.27
N TRP A 555 -14.07 -5.16 -2.37
CA TRP A 555 -13.07 -4.54 -3.25
C TRP A 555 -13.58 -3.21 -3.79
N HIS A 556 -14.81 -3.19 -4.28
CA HIS A 556 -15.46 -1.98 -4.77
C HIS A 556 -15.60 -0.93 -3.66
N ARG A 557 -16.08 -1.33 -2.48
CA ARG A 557 -16.40 -0.44 -1.37
C ARG A 557 -15.17 0.08 -0.63
N GLN A 558 -14.18 -0.78 -0.36
CA GLN A 558 -13.03 -0.46 0.50
C GLN A 558 -11.77 -0.13 -0.31
N MET A 559 -11.62 -0.68 -1.52
CA MET A 559 -10.49 -0.39 -2.39
C MET A 559 -10.86 0.49 -3.58
N ARG A 560 -12.12 0.92 -3.66
CA ARG A 560 -12.65 1.83 -4.70
C ARG A 560 -12.29 1.40 -6.12
N GLY A 561 -12.27 0.09 -6.34
CA GLY A 561 -11.90 -0.56 -7.59
C GLY A 561 -13.01 -1.45 -8.14
N ASP A 562 -12.81 -1.99 -9.33
CA ASP A 562 -13.71 -2.93 -9.97
C ASP A 562 -12.97 -4.22 -10.30
N VAL A 563 -13.52 -5.36 -9.88
CA VAL A 563 -12.90 -6.66 -10.11
C VAL A 563 -13.12 -7.09 -11.56
N ARG A 564 -12.03 -7.54 -12.23
CA ARG A 564 -12.16 -8.25 -13.51
C ARG A 564 -12.71 -9.64 -13.25
N ILE A 565 -13.84 -10.01 -13.87
CA ILE A 565 -14.50 -11.29 -13.66
C ILE A 565 -14.67 -11.99 -15.00
N LYS A 566 -14.27 -13.27 -15.06
CA LYS A 566 -14.52 -14.18 -16.19
C LYS A 566 -14.94 -15.57 -15.68
N SER A 567 -15.57 -16.34 -16.52
CA SER A 567 -15.68 -17.80 -16.33
C SER A 567 -14.42 -18.51 -16.85
N SER A 568 -14.29 -19.80 -16.55
CA SER A 568 -13.15 -20.59 -17.07
C SER A 568 -13.12 -20.68 -18.60
N GLU A 569 -14.27 -20.65 -19.24
CA GLU A 569 -14.46 -20.74 -20.69
C GLU A 569 -14.08 -19.42 -21.40
N GLU A 570 -14.20 -18.30 -20.68
CA GLU A 570 -13.86 -16.96 -21.18
C GLU A 570 -12.37 -16.61 -21.02
N LEU A 571 -11.62 -17.43 -20.25
CA LEU A 571 -10.19 -17.21 -20.05
C LEU A 571 -9.40 -17.40 -21.35
N LYS A 572 -8.56 -16.44 -21.64
CA LYS A 572 -7.61 -16.45 -22.76
C LYS A 572 -6.18 -16.69 -22.25
N PRO A 573 -5.27 -17.15 -23.11
CA PRO A 573 -3.84 -17.27 -22.76
C PRO A 573 -3.25 -15.96 -22.17
N GLU A 574 -3.64 -14.80 -22.74
CA GLU A 574 -3.20 -13.48 -22.29
C GLU A 574 -3.67 -13.15 -20.86
N ASP A 575 -4.81 -13.69 -20.43
CA ASP A 575 -5.29 -13.51 -19.06
C ASP A 575 -4.40 -14.28 -18.06
N ILE A 576 -3.99 -15.48 -18.41
CA ILE A 576 -3.09 -16.31 -17.61
C ILE A 576 -1.68 -15.69 -17.56
N GLU A 577 -1.26 -15.05 -18.65
CA GLU A 577 0.04 -14.38 -18.72
C GLU A 577 0.06 -13.10 -17.85
N ASN A 578 -1.00 -12.32 -17.89
CA ASN A 578 -0.99 -10.97 -17.35
C ASN A 578 -1.55 -10.83 -15.93
N TYR A 579 -2.37 -11.78 -15.44
CA TYR A 579 -3.09 -11.64 -14.17
C TYR A 579 -2.78 -12.75 -13.17
N HIS A 580 -2.78 -12.41 -11.89
CA HIS A 580 -2.98 -13.37 -10.82
C HIS A 580 -4.43 -13.88 -10.89
N LEU A 581 -4.64 -15.19 -10.88
CA LEU A 581 -5.97 -15.78 -11.00
C LEU A 581 -6.54 -16.11 -9.62
N ILE A 582 -7.66 -15.53 -9.27
CA ILE A 582 -8.41 -15.86 -8.06
C ILE A 582 -9.56 -16.80 -8.46
N LEU A 583 -9.38 -18.09 -8.23
CA LEU A 583 -10.30 -19.15 -8.63
C LEU A 583 -11.34 -19.38 -7.54
N TRP A 584 -12.61 -19.32 -7.90
CA TRP A 584 -13.73 -19.53 -6.99
C TRP A 584 -14.43 -20.86 -7.30
N GLY A 585 -14.86 -21.57 -6.26
CA GLY A 585 -15.48 -22.88 -6.36
C GLY A 585 -14.55 -24.02 -5.99
N ASP A 586 -15.02 -25.24 -6.30
CA ASP A 586 -14.27 -26.48 -6.16
C ASP A 586 -13.79 -27.03 -7.52
N PRO A 587 -12.99 -28.12 -7.58
CA PRO A 587 -12.54 -28.67 -8.86
C PRO A 587 -13.69 -29.19 -9.77
N MET A 588 -14.90 -29.43 -9.24
CA MET A 588 -16.06 -29.79 -10.05
C MET A 588 -16.72 -28.59 -10.70
N SER A 589 -16.81 -27.48 -9.96
CA SER A 589 -17.49 -26.25 -10.41
C SER A 589 -16.62 -25.32 -11.25
N ASN A 590 -15.28 -25.40 -11.11
CA ASN A 590 -14.35 -24.54 -11.80
C ASN A 590 -13.35 -25.34 -12.67
N PRO A 591 -13.55 -25.40 -14.00
CA PRO A 591 -12.66 -26.13 -14.91
C PRO A 591 -11.21 -25.70 -14.92
N THR A 592 -10.92 -24.43 -14.61
CA THR A 592 -9.52 -23.95 -14.49
C THR A 592 -8.88 -24.54 -13.23
N LEU A 593 -9.59 -24.59 -12.13
CA LEU A 593 -9.13 -25.24 -10.90
C LEU A 593 -8.94 -26.74 -11.11
N ALA A 594 -9.86 -27.42 -11.82
CA ALA A 594 -9.75 -28.84 -12.14
C ALA A 594 -8.44 -29.17 -12.87
N LYS A 595 -7.95 -28.31 -13.76
CA LYS A 595 -6.69 -28.50 -14.52
C LYS A 595 -5.43 -28.43 -13.68
N ILE A 596 -5.49 -27.84 -12.50
CA ILE A 596 -4.31 -27.60 -11.64
C ILE A 596 -4.40 -28.25 -10.27
N ALA A 597 -5.55 -28.82 -9.91
CA ALA A 597 -5.83 -29.31 -8.57
C ALA A 597 -4.83 -30.38 -8.08
N ASP A 598 -4.35 -31.24 -8.96
CA ASP A 598 -3.35 -32.27 -8.71
C ASP A 598 -1.93 -31.71 -8.50
N LYS A 599 -1.67 -30.46 -8.86
CA LYS A 599 -0.39 -29.78 -8.74
C LYS A 599 -0.32 -28.86 -7.52
N LEU A 600 -1.41 -28.70 -6.81
CA LEU A 600 -1.45 -27.87 -5.59
C LEU A 600 -1.03 -28.69 -4.37
N PRO A 601 -0.37 -28.06 -3.37
CA PRO A 601 0.09 -28.78 -2.18
C PRO A 601 -1.05 -29.24 -1.25
N ILE A 602 -2.22 -28.62 -1.35
CA ILE A 602 -3.45 -29.02 -0.64
C ILE A 602 -4.37 -29.68 -1.65
N GLN A 603 -4.64 -30.96 -1.43
CA GLN A 603 -5.48 -31.74 -2.34
C GLN A 603 -6.95 -31.59 -1.98
N TRP A 604 -7.78 -31.24 -2.93
CA TRP A 604 -9.22 -31.13 -2.76
C TRP A 604 -9.95 -32.20 -3.59
N THR A 605 -10.26 -33.29 -2.95
CA THR A 605 -10.99 -34.43 -3.57
C THR A 605 -12.50 -34.33 -3.34
N GLY A 606 -13.25 -35.28 -3.89
CA GLY A 606 -14.71 -35.34 -3.67
C GLY A 606 -15.12 -35.62 -2.22
N GLU A 607 -14.25 -36.24 -1.42
CA GLU A 607 -14.56 -36.62 -0.04
C GLU A 607 -13.78 -35.82 0.99
N HIS A 608 -12.56 -35.42 0.66
CA HIS A 608 -11.65 -34.80 1.62
C HIS A 608 -10.88 -33.62 1.04
N VAL A 609 -10.61 -32.63 1.89
CA VAL A 609 -9.51 -31.69 1.75
C VAL A 609 -8.33 -32.26 2.55
N VAL A 610 -7.19 -32.46 1.90
CA VAL A 610 -6.02 -33.14 2.48
C VAL A 610 -4.85 -32.18 2.58
N VAL A 611 -4.29 -32.02 3.79
CA VAL A 611 -3.14 -31.17 4.08
C VAL A 611 -2.09 -32.03 4.77
N GLY A 612 -1.09 -32.50 4.02
CA GLY A 612 -0.15 -33.51 4.53
C GLY A 612 -0.90 -34.79 4.99
N ASP A 613 -0.78 -35.13 6.26
CA ASP A 613 -1.46 -36.29 6.85
C ASP A 613 -2.87 -35.96 7.37
N ARG A 614 -3.29 -34.69 7.40
CA ARG A 614 -4.58 -34.24 7.94
C ARG A 614 -5.66 -34.30 6.88
N LYS A 615 -6.84 -34.78 7.24
CA LYS A 615 -7.99 -34.91 6.34
C LYS A 615 -9.20 -34.22 6.94
N PHE A 616 -9.83 -33.35 6.14
CA PHE A 616 -11.06 -32.64 6.49
C PHE A 616 -12.15 -33.05 5.50
N SER A 617 -13.39 -33.18 5.96
CA SER A 617 -14.51 -33.53 5.07
C SER A 617 -14.79 -32.41 4.05
N SER A 618 -14.71 -32.70 2.75
CA SER A 618 -15.07 -31.75 1.68
C SER A 618 -16.51 -31.26 1.74
N LYS A 619 -17.36 -31.94 2.52
CA LYS A 619 -18.78 -31.59 2.70
C LYS A 619 -18.97 -30.33 3.54
N SER A 620 -18.03 -30.07 4.46
CA SER A 620 -18.11 -29.00 5.45
C SER A 620 -16.83 -28.17 5.59
N HIS A 621 -15.82 -28.41 4.76
CA HIS A 621 -14.58 -27.67 4.79
C HIS A 621 -14.15 -27.26 3.38
N ALA A 622 -13.65 -26.05 3.26
CA ALA A 622 -13.09 -25.52 2.02
C ALA A 622 -11.67 -24.98 2.24
N PRO A 623 -10.73 -25.22 1.32
CA PRO A 623 -9.42 -24.59 1.38
C PRO A 623 -9.49 -23.18 0.82
N VAL A 624 -8.75 -22.28 1.46
CA VAL A 624 -8.30 -21.01 0.88
C VAL A 624 -6.78 -21.04 0.84
N LEU A 625 -6.16 -20.63 -0.25
CA LEU A 625 -4.71 -20.64 -0.38
C LEU A 625 -4.21 -19.72 -1.48
N ILE A 626 -2.93 -19.34 -1.40
CA ILE A 626 -2.15 -18.74 -2.46
C ILE A 626 -1.03 -19.68 -2.86
N TYR A 627 -0.75 -19.77 -4.16
CA TYR A 627 0.32 -20.61 -4.70
C TYR A 627 0.82 -20.06 -6.04
N PRO A 628 2.08 -20.30 -6.45
CA PRO A 628 2.50 -20.03 -7.81
C PRO A 628 1.61 -20.80 -8.80
N ASN A 629 1.06 -20.11 -9.79
CA ASN A 629 0.10 -20.69 -10.71
C ASN A 629 0.74 -21.80 -11.57
N PRO A 630 0.28 -23.07 -11.48
CA PRO A 630 0.84 -24.14 -12.30
C PRO A 630 0.72 -23.95 -13.83
N LEU A 631 -0.14 -23.01 -14.27
CA LEU A 631 -0.28 -22.61 -15.68
C LEU A 631 0.71 -21.49 -16.07
N ASN A 632 1.18 -20.71 -15.10
CA ASN A 632 2.16 -19.63 -15.28
C ASN A 632 2.89 -19.36 -13.95
N PRO A 633 4.08 -19.97 -13.72
CA PRO A 633 4.80 -19.86 -12.44
C PRO A 633 5.27 -18.45 -12.06
N ASP A 634 5.10 -17.46 -12.93
CA ASP A 634 5.40 -16.04 -12.64
C ASP A 634 4.16 -15.27 -12.17
N ARG A 635 3.05 -15.95 -11.96
CA ARG A 635 1.80 -15.42 -11.41
C ARG A 635 1.31 -16.29 -10.25
N TYR A 636 0.42 -15.72 -9.46
CA TYR A 636 -0.29 -16.48 -8.42
C TYR A 636 -1.55 -17.14 -8.95
N VAL A 637 -1.92 -18.23 -8.30
CA VAL A 637 -3.30 -18.67 -8.17
C VAL A 637 -3.70 -18.53 -6.70
N VAL A 638 -4.92 -18.02 -6.46
CA VAL A 638 -5.55 -17.98 -5.14
C VAL A 638 -6.85 -18.76 -5.21
N LEU A 639 -7.16 -19.55 -4.20
CA LEU A 639 -8.44 -20.26 -4.10
C LEU A 639 -9.35 -19.57 -3.08
N ASN A 640 -10.59 -19.28 -3.48
CA ASN A 640 -11.72 -18.89 -2.64
C ASN A 640 -11.47 -17.76 -1.63
N SER A 641 -10.65 -16.77 -1.99
CA SER A 641 -10.39 -15.64 -1.11
C SER A 641 -10.24 -14.33 -1.88
N GLY A 642 -10.86 -13.25 -1.38
CA GLY A 642 -10.47 -11.88 -1.66
C GLY A 642 -9.40 -11.42 -0.68
N PHE A 643 -9.30 -10.10 -0.41
CA PHE A 643 -8.46 -9.63 0.70
C PHE A 643 -9.03 -10.12 2.04
N THR A 644 -8.14 -10.45 2.97
CA THR A 644 -8.49 -11.33 4.09
C THR A 644 -9.02 -10.61 5.32
N TYR A 645 -8.75 -9.31 5.51
CA TYR A 645 -9.38 -8.55 6.58
C TYR A 645 -10.83 -8.19 6.24
N ARG A 646 -11.68 -7.99 7.26
CA ARG A 646 -13.13 -7.94 7.11
C ARG A 646 -13.75 -6.69 7.74
N GLU A 647 -15.06 -6.65 7.82
CA GLU A 647 -15.87 -5.48 8.21
C GLU A 647 -15.49 -4.91 9.60
N TYR A 648 -15.15 -5.77 10.55
CA TYR A 648 -14.63 -5.35 11.86
C TYR A 648 -13.33 -4.55 11.74
N ASP A 649 -12.48 -4.91 10.80
CA ASP A 649 -11.17 -4.30 10.62
C ASP A 649 -11.28 -2.92 9.95
N TYR A 650 -12.38 -2.61 9.24
CA TYR A 650 -12.61 -1.29 8.65
C TYR A 650 -12.79 -0.19 9.69
N LEU A 651 -13.18 -0.57 10.91
CA LEU A 651 -13.42 0.37 12.01
C LEU A 651 -12.14 1.01 12.55
N ASN A 652 -10.97 0.38 12.35
CA ASN A 652 -9.67 0.93 12.75
C ASN A 652 -8.57 0.55 11.76
N ASN A 653 -7.83 1.53 11.27
CA ASN A 653 -6.79 1.31 10.24
C ASN A 653 -5.62 0.42 10.71
N ALA A 654 -5.35 0.33 12.01
CA ALA A 654 -4.31 -0.57 12.53
C ALA A 654 -4.68 -2.06 12.32
N ARG A 655 -5.99 -2.40 12.32
CA ARG A 655 -6.50 -3.74 12.06
C ARG A 655 -6.47 -4.15 10.58
N GLN A 656 -6.37 -3.19 9.66
CA GLN A 656 -6.37 -3.42 8.20
C GLN A 656 -5.01 -3.96 7.73
N VAL A 657 -4.77 -5.21 8.06
CA VAL A 657 -3.59 -6.01 7.72
C VAL A 657 -4.07 -7.40 7.28
N PRO A 658 -3.28 -8.16 6.51
CA PRO A 658 -3.63 -9.55 6.19
C PRO A 658 -4.02 -10.35 7.42
N LYS A 659 -5.08 -11.17 7.32
CA LYS A 659 -5.62 -11.99 8.40
C LYS A 659 -5.34 -13.48 8.24
N LEU A 660 -5.23 -13.94 7.00
CA LEU A 660 -4.93 -15.33 6.69
C LEU A 660 -3.50 -15.45 6.13
N PRO A 661 -2.77 -16.51 6.50
CA PRO A 661 -1.43 -16.78 5.98
C PRO A 661 -1.44 -17.25 4.52
N ASP A 662 -0.52 -18.12 4.11
CA ASP A 662 -0.50 -18.61 2.74
C ASP A 662 -1.63 -19.60 2.44
N TRP A 663 -2.15 -20.28 3.47
CA TRP A 663 -3.30 -21.17 3.35
C TRP A 663 -4.07 -21.31 4.65
N ALA A 664 -5.36 -21.64 4.54
CA ALA A 664 -6.22 -22.01 5.66
C ALA A 664 -7.29 -23.01 5.20
N ILE A 665 -7.77 -23.80 6.13
CA ILE A 665 -8.94 -24.67 5.98
C ILE A 665 -10.09 -24.05 6.77
N VAL A 666 -11.15 -23.72 6.09
CA VAL A 666 -12.34 -23.09 6.68
C VAL A 666 -13.39 -24.14 6.97
N ASP A 667 -13.82 -24.27 8.23
CA ASP A 667 -14.94 -25.08 8.67
C ASP A 667 -16.25 -24.27 8.45
N LEU A 668 -17.06 -24.71 7.52
CA LEU A 668 -18.29 -24.08 7.06
C LEU A 668 -19.50 -24.33 7.99
N THR A 669 -19.34 -25.20 9.00
CA THR A 669 -20.37 -25.37 10.03
C THR A 669 -20.59 -24.14 10.89
N THR A 670 -19.60 -23.24 10.90
CA THR A 670 -19.70 -21.88 11.45
C THR A 670 -19.88 -20.89 10.30
N PRO A 671 -20.98 -20.13 10.25
CA PRO A 671 -21.19 -19.13 9.19
C PRO A 671 -20.09 -18.05 9.18
N PRO A 672 -19.82 -17.43 8.02
CA PRO A 672 -18.99 -16.22 7.94
C PRO A 672 -19.52 -15.09 8.85
N ASP A 673 -18.61 -14.34 9.46
CA ASP A 673 -18.93 -13.18 10.29
C ASP A 673 -18.07 -11.95 9.89
N SER A 674 -18.12 -10.90 10.67
CA SER A 674 -17.37 -9.66 10.44
C SER A 674 -15.86 -9.78 10.64
N ARG A 675 -15.36 -10.91 11.11
CA ARG A 675 -13.93 -11.17 11.37
C ARG A 675 -13.36 -12.32 10.54
N TRP A 676 -14.16 -13.35 10.28
CA TRP A 676 -13.71 -14.61 9.70
C TRP A 676 -14.65 -15.13 8.60
N PRO A 677 -14.11 -15.83 7.59
CA PRO A 677 -14.93 -16.45 6.53
C PRO A 677 -15.67 -17.72 6.98
N GLY A 678 -15.56 -18.07 8.23
CA GLY A 678 -16.04 -19.26 8.93
C GLY A 678 -15.03 -19.58 10.03
N LYS A 679 -15.16 -20.73 10.70
CA LYS A 679 -14.16 -21.14 11.72
C LYS A 679 -12.89 -21.61 11.01
N ILE A 680 -11.75 -21.06 11.36
CA ILE A 680 -10.47 -21.54 10.83
C ILE A 680 -10.11 -22.85 11.56
N ALA A 681 -10.21 -23.96 10.84
CA ALA A 681 -9.88 -25.29 11.36
C ALA A 681 -8.37 -25.53 11.37
N ASP A 682 -7.65 -24.97 10.41
CA ASP A 682 -6.20 -25.09 10.26
C ASP A 682 -5.65 -23.96 9.39
N ALA A 683 -4.42 -23.49 9.64
CA ALA A 683 -3.78 -22.46 8.84
C ALA A 683 -2.27 -22.42 9.05
N ASP A 684 -1.48 -22.19 8.01
CA ASP A 684 -0.03 -21.97 8.12
C ASP A 684 0.52 -21.26 6.85
N PHE A 685 1.80 -20.93 6.91
CA PHE A 685 2.59 -20.46 5.77
C PHE A 685 3.28 -21.65 5.08
N PHE A 686 3.39 -21.60 3.76
CA PHE A 686 4.28 -22.52 3.05
C PHE A 686 5.75 -22.23 3.39
N GLY A 687 6.62 -23.21 3.15
CA GLY A 687 8.06 -23.05 3.20
C GLY A 687 8.59 -22.24 2.00
N GLU A 688 9.91 -22.06 1.95
CA GLU A 688 10.57 -21.23 0.93
C GLU A 688 10.51 -21.82 -0.49
N LYS A 689 10.21 -23.12 -0.60
CA LYS A 689 9.95 -23.84 -1.86
C LYS A 689 8.46 -24.09 -2.11
N TRP A 690 7.61 -23.34 -1.43
CA TRP A 690 6.16 -23.49 -1.44
C TRP A 690 5.66 -24.87 -0.99
N GLU A 691 6.47 -25.60 -0.24
CA GLU A 691 6.11 -26.87 0.39
C GLU A 691 5.27 -26.66 1.64
N LEU A 692 4.48 -27.66 2.01
CA LEU A 692 3.84 -27.72 3.31
C LEU A 692 4.92 -27.86 4.41
N LYS A 693 4.86 -27.03 5.43
CA LYS A 693 5.70 -27.18 6.61
C LYS A 693 5.27 -28.40 7.44
N PRO A 694 6.19 -29.06 8.16
CA PRO A 694 5.81 -30.08 9.11
C PRO A 694 4.75 -29.57 10.09
N ALA A 695 3.81 -30.43 10.48
CA ALA A 695 2.83 -30.09 11.51
C ALA A 695 3.56 -29.71 12.82
N LYS A 696 3.08 -28.61 13.43
CA LYS A 696 3.62 -28.12 14.71
C LYS A 696 3.15 -28.95 15.87
#